data_78583da8b1ea248028fca09b9b78ddb7
#
_entry.id   78583da8b1ea248028fca09b9b78ddb7
#
_cell.length_a   1.000
_cell.length_b   1.000
_cell.length_c   1.000
_cell.angle_alpha   90.00
_cell.angle_beta   90.00
_cell.angle_gamma   90.00
#
_symmetry.space_group_name_H-M   'P 1'
#
loop_
_entity.id
_entity.type
_entity.pdbx_description
1 polymer ?
#
loop_
_entity_poly.entity_id
_entity_poly.type
_entity_poly.pdbx_seq_one_letter_code
_entity_poly.pdbx_strand_id
1 'polypeptide(L)'
;MTNTHDSTIKLAASLIAATMLLCGARTSRAETPLTTVRVAQGLSLPLFVTAPPGDTSRVFIVEQRGGDAKGRIKILRAGAVLGTPFLTTGTLAQGSEQGLLGLAFAPDYATSGRFYINYTDSLGTTRIVRHTVSGNPDVANPTGTVILTIPQPYANHNGGWLGFGPDGYLYFATGDGGSGGDPEDRAQNIDSLLGKMLRLDVSGSSYTIPPGNPFAGATPGRDEIWAFGLRNPWRPSFDRQMGDLIIADVGQNVREEVNFAAAGTAGVNYGWRCFEGNLPYTSSSTTPCGTCSAPGCAVFPAFDYDHTLGRCSITGGYVYRGCAVPDLRGQYFFGDYCGKQIYTGRFQSGLLVAFRDRTADLAPGGGLTIGNITSFGEDARGELYITDQGGQVFKIVPKVPVLESDMPALITRTALGDTLGSTTPGNALASGIVPFADAGSRIRGVGYLKNALLRDCTGIAGGCLTAHARLDPFNIELRACVDSTNATLTRQFVFTNTAASARALAYVDIVTPRLRNDPNSAVVAAQAGSGHSAVLVQADAFSPDRWMVHSGTGSVGVAFSADVDTASQLASRIAADQPLGGGASAGPATVGMALGFDFGSVSPAVPETVTVVTRFQASAPSGVVLDGPPPVRGELRVLSRIPFQSDLKLEVALARSMPVSLDVFNPAGRRIRTLTRGTMPAGRNLVSWDGKLESGGQAPSGIYFIKLGTEDGSLMRRVVRVR
;
A
#
# COMPACT_ATOMS: atom_id res chain seq x y z
N MET A 1 0.66 -17.24 -67.07
CA MET A 1 1.08 -17.75 -65.75
C MET A 1 1.57 -16.57 -64.89
N THR A 2 0.70 -15.74 -64.46
CA THR A 2 1.00 -14.65 -63.51
C THR A 2 -0.33 -14.21 -62.92
N ASN A 3 -0.70 -14.69 -61.70
CA ASN A 3 -1.71 -13.99 -60.85
C ASN A 3 -2.14 -14.78 -59.60
N THR A 4 -1.29 -15.70 -59.10
CA THR A 4 -1.63 -16.45 -57.88
C THR A 4 -0.77 -16.06 -56.63
N HIS A 5 0.27 -15.23 -56.81
CA HIS A 5 1.15 -14.83 -55.68
C HIS A 5 0.71 -13.54 -54.95
N ASP A 6 -0.09 -12.70 -55.59
CA ASP A 6 -0.46 -11.38 -55.02
C ASP A 6 -1.66 -11.48 -54.04
N SER A 7 -2.49 -12.50 -54.14
CA SER A 7 -3.65 -12.70 -53.27
C SER A 7 -3.30 -13.28 -51.90
N THR A 8 -2.23 -14.08 -51.81
CA THR A 8 -1.79 -14.68 -50.54
C THR A 8 -1.03 -13.67 -49.66
N ILE A 9 -0.28 -12.76 -50.27
CA ILE A 9 0.43 -11.70 -49.52
C ILE A 9 -0.55 -10.67 -48.95
N LYS A 10 -1.62 -10.33 -49.67
CA LYS A 10 -2.66 -9.41 -49.16
C LYS A 10 -3.51 -10.03 -48.08
N LEU A 11 -3.77 -11.33 -48.07
CA LEU A 11 -4.48 -12.03 -47.01
C LEU A 11 -3.63 -12.16 -45.75
N ALA A 12 -2.31 -12.43 -45.88
CA ALA A 12 -1.39 -12.50 -44.77
C ALA A 12 -1.15 -11.13 -44.12
N ALA A 13 -1.05 -10.05 -44.90
CA ALA A 13 -0.93 -8.69 -44.41
C ALA A 13 -2.20 -8.22 -43.69
N SER A 14 -3.39 -8.61 -44.16
CA SER A 14 -4.66 -8.28 -43.47
C SER A 14 -4.86 -9.08 -42.19
N LEU A 15 -4.41 -10.35 -42.10
CA LEU A 15 -4.45 -11.10 -40.85
C LEU A 15 -3.44 -10.58 -39.81
N ILE A 16 -2.26 -10.14 -40.21
CA ILE A 16 -1.26 -9.57 -39.33
C ILE A 16 -1.74 -8.19 -38.81
N ALA A 17 -2.36 -7.36 -39.65
CA ALA A 17 -2.96 -6.11 -39.23
C ALA A 17 -4.16 -6.31 -38.30
N ALA A 18 -5.01 -7.33 -38.53
CA ALA A 18 -6.11 -7.66 -37.63
C ALA A 18 -5.63 -8.25 -36.30
N THR A 19 -4.53 -9.01 -36.28
CA THR A 19 -3.93 -9.55 -35.04
C THR A 19 -3.19 -8.46 -34.25
N MET A 20 -2.61 -7.47 -34.90
CA MET A 20 -2.04 -6.29 -34.20
C MET A 20 -3.11 -5.31 -33.68
N LEU A 21 -4.30 -5.24 -34.29
CA LEU A 21 -5.42 -4.43 -33.77
C LEU A 21 -6.15 -5.11 -32.59
N LEU A 22 -6.02 -6.43 -32.42
CA LEU A 22 -6.53 -7.18 -31.27
C LEU A 22 -5.53 -7.28 -30.10
N CYS A 23 -4.28 -6.84 -30.31
CA CYS A 23 -3.28 -6.72 -29.25
C CYS A 23 -3.45 -5.38 -28.53
N GLY A 24 -4.54 -5.27 -27.75
CA GLY A 24 -4.62 -4.41 -26.60
C GLY A 24 -4.71 -2.92 -26.87
N ALA A 25 -5.88 -2.44 -27.16
CA ALA A 25 -6.31 -1.24 -26.48
C ALA A 25 -6.36 -1.56 -24.96
N ARG A 26 -5.20 -1.55 -24.29
CA ARG A 26 -5.18 -1.30 -22.84
C ARG A 26 -5.87 0.04 -22.71
N THR A 27 -7.13 0.05 -22.32
CA THR A 27 -7.76 1.26 -21.80
C THR A 27 -6.80 1.80 -20.76
N SER A 28 -6.17 2.93 -21.04
CA SER A 28 -5.33 3.60 -20.07
C SER A 28 -6.26 3.92 -18.90
N ARG A 29 -6.09 3.15 -17.83
CA ARG A 29 -6.83 3.38 -16.61
C ARG A 29 -6.54 4.81 -16.18
N ALA A 30 -7.59 5.60 -15.92
CA ALA A 30 -7.42 6.93 -15.38
C ALA A 30 -6.64 6.81 -14.04
N GLU A 31 -5.58 7.57 -13.91
CA GLU A 31 -4.76 7.62 -12.71
C GLU A 31 -5.61 8.15 -11.53
N THR A 32 -5.40 7.62 -10.33
CA THR A 32 -6.13 8.08 -9.13
C THR A 32 -5.93 9.58 -8.93
N PRO A 33 -7.00 10.39 -8.90
CA PRO A 33 -6.91 11.81 -8.62
C PRO A 33 -6.33 12.06 -7.22
N LEU A 34 -5.43 13.02 -7.13
CA LEU A 34 -4.72 13.38 -5.89
C LEU A 34 -5.21 14.70 -5.30
N THR A 35 -4.94 14.85 -4.02
CA THR A 35 -4.99 16.12 -3.29
C THR A 35 -4.00 16.06 -2.12
N THR A 36 -3.88 17.14 -1.36
CA THR A 36 -3.16 17.14 -0.09
C THR A 36 -4.07 17.53 1.05
N VAL A 37 -3.78 16.99 2.23
CA VAL A 37 -4.46 17.34 3.47
C VAL A 37 -3.43 17.91 4.44
N ARG A 38 -3.71 19.09 5.00
CA ARG A 38 -2.86 19.68 6.02
C ARG A 38 -2.97 18.87 7.31
N VAL A 39 -1.85 18.29 7.77
CA VAL A 39 -1.77 17.43 8.96
C VAL A 39 -1.08 18.11 10.13
N ALA A 40 -0.35 19.21 9.90
CA ALA A 40 0.25 20.01 10.94
C ALA A 40 0.34 21.48 10.54
N GLN A 41 0.31 22.38 11.52
CA GLN A 41 0.45 23.82 11.34
C GLN A 41 1.10 24.46 12.58
N GLY A 42 1.51 25.71 12.46
CA GLY A 42 2.12 26.48 13.57
C GLY A 42 3.54 26.01 13.91
N LEU A 43 4.21 25.38 12.96
CA LEU A 43 5.59 24.91 13.06
C LEU A 43 6.58 26.03 12.73
N SER A 44 7.79 25.95 13.27
CA SER A 44 8.87 26.92 12.99
C SER A 44 9.79 26.39 11.91
N LEU A 45 9.63 26.89 10.67
CA LEU A 45 10.45 26.49 9.50
C LEU A 45 10.56 24.94 9.37
N PRO A 46 9.46 24.23 9.19
CA PRO A 46 9.53 22.78 9.03
C PRO A 46 10.32 22.43 7.77
N LEU A 47 11.26 21.49 7.93
CA LEU A 47 12.27 21.21 6.92
C LEU A 47 12.32 19.77 6.47
N PHE A 48 11.84 18.84 7.27
CA PHE A 48 11.88 17.41 6.97
C PHE A 48 10.84 16.62 7.74
N VAL A 49 10.39 15.51 7.16
CA VAL A 49 9.47 14.55 7.77
C VAL A 49 10.00 13.15 7.58
N THR A 50 9.96 12.35 8.65
CA THR A 50 10.35 10.93 8.62
C THR A 50 9.65 10.16 9.75
N ALA A 51 9.80 8.83 9.76
CA ALA A 51 9.35 7.97 10.84
C ALA A 51 10.37 6.86 11.13
N PRO A 52 10.43 6.35 12.39
CA PRO A 52 11.24 5.18 12.68
C PRO A 52 10.77 3.95 11.89
N PRO A 53 11.67 3.03 11.52
CA PRO A 53 11.29 1.79 10.87
C PRO A 53 10.22 1.04 11.67
N GLY A 54 9.09 0.72 11.02
CA GLY A 54 7.98 -0.01 11.62
C GLY A 54 7.05 0.80 12.56
N ASP A 55 7.38 2.05 12.87
CA ASP A 55 6.48 2.90 13.69
C ASP A 55 5.41 3.56 12.82
N THR A 56 4.26 2.95 12.76
CA THR A 56 3.12 3.45 12.00
C THR A 56 2.22 4.42 12.79
N SER A 57 2.58 4.71 14.03
CA SER A 57 1.78 5.54 14.96
C SER A 57 2.25 6.99 15.04
N ARG A 58 3.51 7.26 14.71
CA ARG A 58 4.14 8.58 14.84
C ARG A 58 4.85 8.99 13.56
N VAL A 59 4.79 10.28 13.29
CA VAL A 59 5.59 10.95 12.26
C VAL A 59 6.40 12.05 12.92
N PHE A 60 7.67 12.15 12.59
CA PHE A 60 8.59 13.11 13.18
C PHE A 60 8.85 14.23 12.19
N ILE A 61 8.71 15.46 12.68
CA ILE A 61 8.87 16.69 11.89
C ILE A 61 10.06 17.45 12.42
N VAL A 62 11.01 17.77 11.55
CA VAL A 62 12.17 18.59 11.87
C VAL A 62 11.81 20.06 11.65
N GLU A 63 11.91 20.87 12.70
CA GLU A 63 11.91 22.32 12.65
C GLU A 63 13.35 22.81 12.56
N GLN A 64 13.70 23.55 11.51
CA GLN A 64 15.06 24.02 11.24
C GLN A 64 15.60 24.84 12.40
N ARG A 65 14.82 25.82 12.88
CA ARG A 65 15.05 26.60 14.09
C ARG A 65 13.82 27.45 14.44
N GLY A 66 13.70 27.78 15.72
CA GLY A 66 12.76 28.78 16.20
C GLY A 66 13.38 30.18 16.32
N GLY A 67 12.60 31.14 16.80
CA GLY A 67 13.09 32.49 17.09
C GLY A 67 14.16 32.54 18.21
N ASP A 68 14.31 31.46 18.98
CA ASP A 68 15.33 31.24 20.00
C ASP A 68 16.60 30.58 19.40
N ALA A 69 16.74 30.50 18.10
CA ALA A 69 17.83 29.87 17.36
C ALA A 69 18.05 28.39 17.71
N LYS A 70 17.03 27.66 18.18
CA LYS A 70 17.11 26.22 18.46
C LYS A 70 16.27 25.43 17.46
N GLY A 71 16.84 24.33 16.96
CA GLY A 71 16.11 23.33 16.20
C GLY A 71 15.26 22.44 17.11
N ARG A 72 14.17 21.92 16.56
CA ARG A 72 13.29 20.99 17.29
C ARG A 72 12.88 19.82 16.40
N ILE A 73 12.68 18.69 17.03
CA ILE A 73 12.00 17.55 16.42
C ILE A 73 10.65 17.43 17.12
N LYS A 74 9.59 17.54 16.34
CA LYS A 74 8.19 17.43 16.80
C LYS A 74 7.64 16.06 16.41
N ILE A 75 6.64 15.60 17.18
CA ILE A 75 5.91 14.37 16.86
C ILE A 75 4.48 14.73 16.44
N LEU A 76 4.07 14.25 15.28
CA LEU A 76 2.69 14.18 14.83
C LEU A 76 2.15 12.77 15.16
N ARG A 77 1.10 12.70 15.97
CA ARG A 77 0.43 11.45 16.35
C ARG A 77 -1.07 11.65 16.42
N ALA A 78 -1.83 10.71 15.85
CA ALA A 78 -3.30 10.76 15.80
C ALA A 78 -3.87 12.12 15.33
N GLY A 79 -3.24 12.71 14.30
CA GLY A 79 -3.68 13.98 13.70
C GLY A 79 -3.29 15.24 14.49
N ALA A 80 -2.54 15.14 15.59
CA ALA A 80 -2.11 16.27 16.39
C ALA A 80 -0.59 16.31 16.59
N VAL A 81 -0.01 17.52 16.55
CA VAL A 81 1.39 17.75 16.93
C VAL A 81 1.48 17.80 18.44
N LEU A 82 2.35 16.95 19.03
CA LEU A 82 2.54 16.94 20.49
C LEU A 82 3.16 18.25 20.96
N GLY A 83 2.70 18.75 22.10
CA GLY A 83 3.19 20.01 22.68
C GLY A 83 4.67 19.96 23.06
N THR A 84 5.13 18.84 23.66
CA THR A 84 6.53 18.62 24.01
C THR A 84 7.32 18.16 22.79
N PRO A 85 8.42 18.84 22.42
CA PRO A 85 9.32 18.35 21.37
C PRO A 85 9.97 17.01 21.74
N PHE A 86 10.18 16.13 20.76
CA PHE A 86 10.99 14.92 20.94
C PHE A 86 12.44 15.24 21.29
N LEU A 87 13.00 16.26 20.60
CA LEU A 87 14.34 16.80 20.89
C LEU A 87 14.35 18.31 20.67
N THR A 88 15.07 19.04 21.51
CA THR A 88 15.43 20.45 21.30
C THR A 88 16.95 20.55 21.33
N THR A 89 17.54 21.18 20.30
CA THR A 89 19.00 21.37 20.20
C THR A 89 19.49 22.51 21.11
N GLY A 90 20.81 22.66 21.26
CA GLY A 90 21.43 23.92 21.66
C GLY A 90 21.21 25.03 20.60
N THR A 91 21.84 26.17 20.84
CA THR A 91 21.81 27.30 19.88
C THR A 91 22.53 26.92 18.58
N LEU A 92 21.91 27.20 17.44
CA LEU A 92 22.38 26.90 16.09
C LEU A 92 22.70 28.18 15.33
N ALA A 93 23.48 28.05 14.26
CA ALA A 93 23.73 29.10 13.31
C ALA A 93 22.42 29.50 12.59
N GLN A 94 22.33 30.77 12.14
CA GLN A 94 21.07 31.36 11.67
C GLN A 94 21.07 31.75 10.18
N GLY A 95 22.03 31.27 9.39
CA GLY A 95 21.99 31.41 7.94
C GLY A 95 20.77 30.70 7.32
N SER A 96 20.39 31.09 6.10
CA SER A 96 19.19 30.56 5.44
C SER A 96 19.16 29.04 5.35
N GLU A 97 20.32 28.43 5.10
CA GLU A 97 20.50 26.97 4.98
C GLU A 97 21.10 26.34 6.23
N GLN A 98 21.30 27.11 7.31
CA GLN A 98 21.84 26.65 8.57
C GLN A 98 20.74 26.30 9.59
N GLY A 99 21.04 25.44 10.55
CA GLY A 99 20.09 25.00 11.58
C GLY A 99 20.09 23.50 11.76
N LEU A 100 18.99 22.94 12.23
CA LEU A 100 18.75 21.47 12.26
C LEU A 100 18.24 21.05 10.88
N LEU A 101 19.06 20.26 10.17
CA LEU A 101 18.89 19.99 8.75
C LEU A 101 18.39 18.59 8.42
N GLY A 102 18.65 17.61 9.28
CA GLY A 102 18.29 16.23 9.00
C GLY A 102 18.08 15.36 10.23
N LEU A 103 17.35 14.27 10.04
CA LEU A 103 17.02 13.26 11.04
C LEU A 103 16.97 11.88 10.38
N ALA A 104 17.65 10.88 10.94
CA ALA A 104 17.51 9.47 10.56
C ALA A 104 17.43 8.58 11.79
N PHE A 105 16.49 7.65 11.77
CA PHE A 105 16.39 6.60 12.79
C PHE A 105 17.22 5.39 12.35
N ALA A 106 17.95 4.79 13.28
CA ALA A 106 18.70 3.57 13.00
C ALA A 106 17.77 2.42 12.57
N PRO A 107 18.21 1.50 11.71
CA PRO A 107 17.39 0.36 11.30
C PRO A 107 16.87 -0.47 12.49
N ASP A 108 17.64 -0.55 13.56
CA ASP A 108 17.34 -1.23 14.82
C ASP A 108 16.74 -0.30 15.89
N TYR A 109 16.20 0.86 15.52
CA TYR A 109 15.68 1.88 16.46
C TYR A 109 14.71 1.29 17.48
N ALA A 110 13.85 0.36 17.09
CA ALA A 110 12.88 -0.27 17.98
C ALA A 110 13.53 -0.93 19.22
N THR A 111 14.77 -1.39 19.10
CA THR A 111 15.53 -2.04 20.18
C THR A 111 16.64 -1.18 20.74
N SER A 112 17.34 -0.43 19.89
CA SER A 112 18.49 0.40 20.30
C SER A 112 18.10 1.81 20.75
N GLY A 113 16.97 2.31 20.29
CA GLY A 113 16.54 3.70 20.49
C GLY A 113 17.43 4.74 19.80
N ARG A 114 18.39 4.32 18.94
CA ARG A 114 19.39 5.20 18.32
C ARG A 114 18.80 5.97 17.14
N PHE A 115 19.12 7.26 17.08
CA PHE A 115 18.83 8.10 15.91
C PHE A 115 19.95 9.12 15.72
N TYR A 116 20.01 9.72 14.55
CA TYR A 116 21.08 10.62 14.14
C TYR A 116 20.46 11.92 13.63
N ILE A 117 21.12 13.03 13.97
CA ILE A 117 20.76 14.37 13.46
C ILE A 117 21.96 15.02 12.78
N ASN A 118 21.65 15.85 11.80
CA ASN A 118 22.62 16.74 11.16
C ASN A 118 22.19 18.20 11.46
N TYR A 119 23.12 18.96 11.98
CA TYR A 119 22.88 20.40 12.21
C TYR A 119 24.16 21.22 12.03
N THR A 120 24.03 22.52 11.81
CA THR A 120 25.12 23.50 11.89
C THR A 120 25.11 24.14 13.26
N ASP A 121 26.19 23.99 14.01
CA ASP A 121 26.33 24.58 15.36
C ASP A 121 26.38 26.10 15.30
N SER A 122 26.48 26.79 16.44
CA SER A 122 26.49 28.25 16.55
C SER A 122 27.64 28.93 15.80
N LEU A 123 28.69 28.19 15.45
CA LEU A 123 29.83 28.64 14.67
C LEU A 123 29.71 28.32 13.17
N GLY A 124 28.59 27.71 12.75
CA GLY A 124 28.32 27.29 11.39
C GLY A 124 28.94 25.94 10.98
N THR A 125 29.55 25.22 11.91
CA THR A 125 30.17 23.91 11.64
C THR A 125 29.12 22.81 11.59
N THR A 126 29.16 21.97 10.57
CA THR A 126 28.28 20.79 10.46
C THR A 126 28.64 19.72 11.49
N ARG A 127 27.64 19.25 12.21
CA ARG A 127 27.75 18.18 13.20
C ARG A 127 26.80 17.04 12.85
N ILE A 128 27.34 15.83 12.76
CA ILE A 128 26.56 14.60 12.75
C ILE A 128 26.58 14.04 14.16
N VAL A 129 25.41 13.93 14.78
CA VAL A 129 25.29 13.58 16.21
C VAL A 129 24.34 12.41 16.40
N ARG A 130 24.80 11.40 17.14
CA ARG A 130 23.98 10.28 17.59
C ARG A 130 23.29 10.62 18.91
N HIS A 131 21.98 10.41 18.95
CA HIS A 131 21.17 10.45 20.16
C HIS A 131 20.52 9.10 20.44
N THR A 132 19.88 8.99 21.59
CA THR A 132 19.00 7.87 21.95
C THR A 132 17.67 8.39 22.48
N VAL A 133 16.61 7.58 22.32
CA VAL A 133 15.34 7.83 22.99
C VAL A 133 15.52 7.65 24.52
N SER A 134 14.77 8.40 25.30
CA SER A 134 14.74 8.25 26.78
C SER A 134 13.82 7.11 27.22
N GLY A 135 13.58 6.97 28.51
CA GLY A 135 12.54 6.07 29.03
C GLY A 135 11.12 6.45 28.61
N ASN A 136 10.91 7.68 28.14
CA ASN A 136 9.68 8.09 27.48
C ASN A 136 9.88 8.00 25.95
N PRO A 137 9.11 7.18 25.21
CA PRO A 137 9.30 7.00 23.77
C PRO A 137 9.03 8.27 22.95
N ASP A 138 8.39 9.28 23.53
CA ASP A 138 8.11 10.57 22.88
C ASP A 138 9.15 11.67 23.24
N VAL A 139 10.20 11.33 23.95
CA VAL A 139 11.26 12.27 24.36
C VAL A 139 12.64 11.63 24.21
N ALA A 140 13.54 12.32 23.55
CA ALA A 140 14.94 11.89 23.41
C ALA A 140 15.79 12.29 24.62
N ASN A 141 16.89 11.57 24.86
CA ASN A 141 17.95 12.04 25.73
C ASN A 141 18.58 13.29 25.09
N PRO A 142 18.71 14.40 25.85
CA PRO A 142 19.17 15.67 25.30
C PRO A 142 20.66 15.64 24.92
N THR A 143 21.46 14.83 25.60
CA THR A 143 22.88 14.70 25.33
C THR A 143 23.13 13.69 24.21
N GLY A 144 23.81 14.13 23.14
CA GLY A 144 24.21 13.29 22.02
C GLY A 144 25.72 13.11 21.96
N THR A 145 26.16 12.13 21.18
CA THR A 145 27.57 11.87 20.86
C THR A 145 27.86 12.37 19.45
N VAL A 146 28.83 13.27 19.30
CA VAL A 146 29.30 13.75 18.00
C VAL A 146 30.00 12.59 17.27
N ILE A 147 29.54 12.24 16.09
CA ILE A 147 30.10 11.19 15.23
C ILE A 147 31.09 11.81 14.24
N LEU A 148 30.71 12.92 13.60
CA LEU A 148 31.59 13.58 12.63
C LEU A 148 31.38 15.10 12.71
N THR A 149 32.47 15.82 12.43
CA THR A 149 32.51 17.28 12.38
C THR A 149 33.08 17.71 11.02
N ILE A 150 32.40 18.60 10.30
CA ILE A 150 32.82 19.14 9.01
C ILE A 150 32.76 20.66 9.06
N PRO A 151 33.92 21.34 8.98
CA PRO A 151 33.96 22.81 8.87
C PRO A 151 33.22 23.29 7.62
N GLN A 152 32.41 24.32 7.77
CA GLN A 152 31.69 24.97 6.67
C GLN A 152 32.29 26.37 6.42
N PRO A 153 32.82 26.64 5.23
CA PRO A 153 33.45 27.93 4.96
C PRO A 153 32.43 29.06 4.75
N TYR A 154 31.20 28.71 4.33
CA TYR A 154 30.13 29.67 4.08
C TYR A 154 28.82 29.22 4.73
N ALA A 155 27.82 30.12 4.80
CA ALA A 155 26.54 29.89 5.44
C ALA A 155 25.50 29.22 4.51
N ASN A 156 25.84 28.97 3.26
CA ASN A 156 25.02 28.32 2.26
C ASN A 156 25.63 27.01 1.73
N HIS A 157 24.90 26.25 0.95
CA HIS A 157 25.26 24.92 0.45
C HIS A 157 25.66 23.95 1.57
N ASN A 158 24.91 23.95 2.64
CA ASN A 158 25.23 23.07 3.76
C ASN A 158 24.69 21.62 3.57
N GLY A 159 23.83 21.39 2.58
CA GLY A 159 23.17 20.09 2.37
C GLY A 159 22.36 19.67 3.57
N GLY A 160 22.81 18.63 4.27
CA GLY A 160 22.29 18.29 5.61
C GLY A 160 21.35 17.10 5.70
N TRP A 161 20.92 16.55 4.57
CA TRP A 161 20.17 15.29 4.58
C TRP A 161 21.01 14.15 5.13
N LEU A 162 20.36 13.25 5.87
CA LEU A 162 20.94 11.97 6.27
C LEU A 162 19.87 10.87 6.28
N GLY A 163 20.29 9.62 6.00
CA GLY A 163 19.42 8.46 5.95
C GLY A 163 20.21 7.16 5.97
N PHE A 164 19.57 6.07 6.37
CA PHE A 164 20.17 4.74 6.29
C PHE A 164 19.89 4.13 4.91
N GLY A 165 20.96 3.63 4.27
CA GLY A 165 20.84 2.88 3.03
C GLY A 165 20.26 1.48 3.24
N PRO A 166 19.92 0.77 2.16
CA PRO A 166 19.43 -0.61 2.22
C PRO A 166 20.47 -1.59 2.78
N ASP A 167 21.73 -1.19 2.79
CA ASP A 167 22.87 -1.91 3.36
C ASP A 167 23.09 -1.70 4.87
N GLY A 168 22.23 -0.86 5.48
CA GLY A 168 22.24 -0.57 6.91
C GLY A 168 23.29 0.46 7.38
N TYR A 169 24.06 1.06 6.47
CA TYR A 169 24.99 2.14 6.79
C TYR A 169 24.34 3.52 6.73
N LEU A 170 24.93 4.47 7.44
CA LEU A 170 24.47 5.86 7.45
C LEU A 170 25.06 6.61 6.25
N TYR A 171 24.18 7.15 5.42
CA TYR A 171 24.54 8.08 4.35
C TYR A 171 24.15 9.50 4.74
N PHE A 172 24.92 10.47 4.29
CA PHE A 172 24.55 11.88 4.43
C PHE A 172 25.20 12.72 3.34
N ALA A 173 24.55 13.82 3.02
CA ALA A 173 24.92 14.71 1.95
C ALA A 173 25.53 16.02 2.47
N THR A 174 26.59 16.48 1.84
CA THR A 174 27.21 17.77 2.07
C THR A 174 27.23 18.57 0.78
N GLY A 175 26.92 19.87 0.84
CA GLY A 175 27.18 20.77 -0.27
C GLY A 175 28.66 21.07 -0.43
N ASP A 176 29.01 21.81 -1.49
CA ASP A 176 30.39 22.24 -1.81
C ASP A 176 30.97 23.24 -0.79
N GLY A 177 30.15 23.63 0.19
CA GLY A 177 30.49 24.55 1.28
C GLY A 177 30.16 26.00 0.98
N GLY A 178 29.56 26.30 -0.18
CA GLY A 178 28.97 27.59 -0.48
C GLY A 178 29.77 28.51 -1.39
N SER A 179 29.32 29.75 -1.48
CA SER A 179 29.71 30.75 -2.46
C SER A 179 29.23 30.42 -3.89
N GLY A 180 29.49 31.27 -4.89
CA GLY A 180 29.15 31.01 -6.28
C GLY A 180 30.24 30.23 -7.00
N GLY A 181 29.86 29.14 -7.69
CA GLY A 181 30.72 28.39 -8.57
C GLY A 181 31.83 27.55 -7.92
N ASP A 182 31.68 27.19 -6.65
CA ASP A 182 32.64 26.35 -5.89
C ASP A 182 34.10 26.86 -6.09
N PRO A 183 34.45 28.02 -5.56
CA PRO A 183 35.72 28.69 -5.90
C PRO A 183 36.96 27.90 -5.52
N GLU A 184 36.85 27.00 -4.56
CA GLU A 184 37.94 26.13 -4.11
C GLU A 184 37.88 24.72 -4.68
N ASP A 185 36.98 24.47 -5.66
CA ASP A 185 36.81 23.19 -6.34
C ASP A 185 36.61 21.99 -5.38
N ARG A 186 35.90 22.22 -4.28
CA ARG A 186 35.71 21.24 -3.23
C ARG A 186 34.90 20.04 -3.68
N ALA A 187 33.92 20.26 -4.56
CA ALA A 187 33.06 19.20 -5.07
C ALA A 187 33.86 18.12 -5.81
N GLN A 188 34.87 18.50 -6.61
CA GLN A 188 35.76 17.58 -7.33
C GLN A 188 36.96 17.13 -6.50
N ASN A 189 37.33 17.84 -5.44
CA ASN A 189 38.45 17.49 -4.60
C ASN A 189 38.10 16.32 -3.66
N ILE A 190 38.67 15.14 -3.90
CA ILE A 190 38.42 13.92 -3.12
C ILE A 190 39.08 13.94 -1.73
N ASP A 191 39.93 14.92 -1.43
CA ASP A 191 40.47 15.14 -0.08
C ASP A 191 39.57 16.01 0.79
N SER A 192 38.49 16.53 0.21
CA SER A 192 37.44 17.31 0.88
C SER A 192 36.19 16.47 1.16
N LEU A 193 35.57 16.68 2.32
CA LEU A 193 34.25 16.09 2.64
C LEU A 193 33.07 16.95 2.17
N LEU A 194 33.34 18.06 1.48
CA LEU A 194 32.32 18.96 0.94
C LEU A 194 32.01 18.64 -0.54
N GLY A 195 30.76 18.83 -0.97
CA GLY A 195 30.27 18.44 -2.29
C GLY A 195 30.20 16.92 -2.47
N LYS A 196 29.75 16.20 -1.45
CA LYS A 196 29.84 14.74 -1.38
C LYS A 196 28.54 14.07 -0.90
N MET A 197 28.39 12.83 -1.31
CA MET A 197 27.64 11.83 -0.56
C MET A 197 28.63 11.02 0.26
N LEU A 198 28.44 10.96 1.57
CA LEU A 198 29.31 10.26 2.53
C LEU A 198 28.60 9.02 3.08
N ARG A 199 29.37 7.95 3.42
CA ARG A 199 28.83 6.69 3.93
C ARG A 199 29.67 6.15 5.08
N LEU A 200 29.03 5.91 6.24
CA LEU A 200 29.67 5.51 7.49
C LEU A 200 28.99 4.29 8.12
N ASP A 201 29.78 3.41 8.72
CA ASP A 201 29.28 2.44 9.68
C ASP A 201 29.24 3.08 11.08
N VAL A 202 28.05 3.25 11.62
CA VAL A 202 27.78 3.86 12.92
C VAL A 202 27.25 2.85 13.94
N SER A 203 27.44 1.57 13.71
CA SER A 203 27.00 0.48 14.61
C SER A 203 27.75 0.49 15.96
N GLY A 204 29.02 0.91 15.96
CA GLY A 204 29.87 1.00 17.12
C GLY A 204 29.70 2.28 17.95
N SER A 205 30.66 2.51 18.89
CA SER A 205 30.73 3.74 19.71
C SER A 205 31.18 4.96 18.91
N SER A 206 32.09 4.77 17.95
CA SER A 206 32.49 5.72 16.91
C SER A 206 32.12 5.17 15.54
N TYR A 207 32.29 5.98 14.48
CA TYR A 207 32.12 5.46 13.13
C TYR A 207 33.38 4.68 12.68
N THR A 208 33.14 3.77 11.72
CA THR A 208 34.19 3.11 10.93
C THR A 208 33.83 3.22 9.44
N ILE A 209 34.78 2.92 8.58
CA ILE A 209 34.60 2.98 7.14
C ILE A 209 33.99 1.65 6.66
N PRO A 210 32.80 1.69 6.00
CA PRO A 210 32.19 0.48 5.48
C PRO A 210 33.03 -0.16 4.37
N PRO A 211 33.04 -1.48 4.26
CA PRO A 211 33.60 -2.16 3.10
C PRO A 211 32.93 -1.66 1.82
N GLY A 212 33.73 -1.45 0.77
CA GLY A 212 33.23 -1.01 -0.53
C GLY A 212 33.07 0.52 -0.68
N ASN A 213 33.47 1.33 0.28
CA ASN A 213 33.69 2.76 0.02
C ASN A 213 34.80 2.91 -1.01
N PRO A 214 34.62 3.73 -2.06
CA PRO A 214 35.51 3.73 -3.24
C PRO A 214 36.95 4.24 -2.93
N PHE A 215 37.12 5.01 -1.87
CA PHE A 215 38.41 5.60 -1.47
C PHE A 215 38.95 4.99 -0.19
N ALA A 216 38.40 3.89 0.28
CA ALA A 216 38.84 3.27 1.56
C ALA A 216 40.26 2.74 1.53
N GLY A 217 40.98 2.94 2.62
CA GLY A 217 42.31 2.38 2.87
C GLY A 217 43.44 3.11 2.12
N ALA A 218 44.19 2.39 1.28
CA ALA A 218 45.32 2.97 0.55
C ALA A 218 44.94 3.73 -0.73
N THR A 219 43.65 3.78 -1.09
CA THR A 219 43.17 4.54 -2.24
C THR A 219 43.22 6.04 -1.90
N PRO A 220 43.81 6.89 -2.77
CA PRO A 220 43.82 8.33 -2.52
C PRO A 220 42.40 8.91 -2.39
N GLY A 221 42.21 9.82 -1.43
CA GLY A 221 40.94 10.45 -1.12
C GLY A 221 40.46 10.16 0.30
N ARG A 222 39.38 10.80 0.72
CA ARG A 222 38.77 10.60 2.03
C ARG A 222 37.97 9.30 2.05
N ASP A 223 38.25 8.46 2.99
CA ASP A 223 37.66 7.11 3.16
C ASP A 223 36.12 7.15 3.30
N GLU A 224 35.58 8.25 3.82
CA GLU A 224 34.16 8.45 4.06
C GLU A 224 33.33 8.66 2.76
N ILE A 225 33.98 9.01 1.65
CA ILE A 225 33.31 9.37 0.40
C ILE A 225 32.65 8.14 -0.25
N TRP A 226 31.37 8.27 -0.59
CA TRP A 226 30.61 7.33 -1.42
C TRP A 226 30.48 7.81 -2.87
N ALA A 227 30.18 9.10 -3.06
CA ALA A 227 30.09 9.77 -4.35
C ALA A 227 30.47 11.26 -4.19
N PHE A 228 30.78 11.94 -5.30
CA PHE A 228 31.31 13.29 -5.29
C PHE A 228 30.83 14.12 -6.49
N GLY A 229 31.25 15.37 -6.57
CA GLY A 229 30.86 16.26 -7.67
C GLY A 229 29.41 16.79 -7.51
N LEU A 230 29.00 17.08 -6.28
CA LEU A 230 27.70 17.63 -5.92
C LEU A 230 27.86 19.10 -5.49
N ARG A 231 26.85 19.94 -5.83
CA ARG A 231 26.86 21.35 -5.44
C ARG A 231 26.15 21.57 -4.10
N ASN A 232 24.88 21.30 -4.02
CA ASN A 232 24.08 21.41 -2.80
C ASN A 232 22.99 20.33 -2.79
N PRO A 233 23.35 19.07 -2.57
CA PRO A 233 22.42 17.94 -2.57
C PRO A 233 21.44 18.08 -1.41
N TRP A 234 20.31 18.76 -1.69
CA TRP A 234 19.41 19.22 -0.65
C TRP A 234 18.65 18.07 0.00
N ARG A 235 17.96 17.24 -0.81
CA ARG A 235 17.20 16.08 -0.31
C ARG A 235 17.40 14.87 -1.20
N PRO A 236 18.47 14.10 -0.94
CA PRO A 236 18.54 12.72 -1.41
C PRO A 236 17.46 11.83 -0.81
N SER A 237 17.24 10.67 -1.42
CA SER A 237 16.40 9.60 -0.87
C SER A 237 16.80 8.24 -1.43
N PHE A 238 16.53 7.19 -0.67
CA PHE A 238 16.56 5.83 -1.20
C PHE A 238 15.16 5.38 -1.61
N ASP A 239 15.07 4.76 -2.78
CA ASP A 239 13.87 3.97 -3.10
C ASP A 239 13.82 2.78 -2.15
N ARG A 240 12.89 2.78 -1.19
CA ARG A 240 12.80 1.75 -0.15
C ARG A 240 12.52 0.33 -0.67
N GLN A 241 12.11 0.17 -1.95
CA GLN A 241 11.87 -1.13 -2.58
C GLN A 241 13.05 -1.59 -3.43
N MET A 242 13.66 -0.68 -4.20
CA MET A 242 14.73 -1.02 -5.15
C MET A 242 16.12 -0.78 -4.56
N GLY A 243 16.24 0.08 -3.56
CA GLY A 243 17.51 0.47 -2.97
C GLY A 243 18.28 1.52 -3.77
N ASP A 244 17.70 2.03 -4.85
CA ASP A 244 18.32 3.05 -5.70
C ASP A 244 18.45 4.36 -4.93
N LEU A 245 19.57 5.06 -5.15
CA LEU A 245 19.84 6.38 -4.57
C LEU A 245 19.45 7.47 -5.57
N ILE A 246 18.55 8.36 -5.16
CA ILE A 246 18.15 9.54 -5.93
C ILE A 246 18.65 10.77 -5.20
N ILE A 247 19.29 11.71 -5.92
CA ILE A 247 19.84 12.92 -5.34
C ILE A 247 19.26 14.11 -6.11
N ALA A 248 18.53 14.97 -5.42
CA ALA A 248 18.17 16.28 -5.93
C ALA A 248 19.29 17.25 -5.54
N ASP A 249 19.97 17.79 -6.52
CA ASP A 249 21.10 18.70 -6.35
C ASP A 249 20.77 20.07 -6.90
N VAL A 250 20.86 21.10 -6.06
CA VAL A 250 20.50 22.46 -6.40
C VAL A 250 21.58 23.08 -7.29
N GLY A 251 21.19 23.53 -8.47
CA GLY A 251 22.06 24.14 -9.45
C GLY A 251 22.49 25.56 -9.10
N GLN A 252 23.31 26.17 -9.99
CA GLN A 252 23.87 27.50 -9.74
C GLN A 252 22.92 28.62 -10.21
N ASN A 253 22.63 28.67 -11.51
CA ASN A 253 21.88 29.79 -12.11
C ASN A 253 20.94 29.36 -13.24
N VAL A 254 21.12 28.16 -13.80
CA VAL A 254 20.51 27.77 -15.09
C VAL A 254 19.77 26.44 -15.01
N ARG A 255 20.27 25.45 -14.25
CA ARG A 255 19.72 24.10 -14.18
C ARG A 255 19.60 23.61 -12.76
N GLU A 256 18.48 22.94 -12.51
CA GLU A 256 18.26 22.06 -11.36
C GLU A 256 18.32 20.62 -11.81
N GLU A 257 18.80 19.68 -10.98
CA GLU A 257 19.04 18.33 -11.42
C GLU A 257 18.59 17.24 -10.44
N VAL A 258 18.17 16.12 -11.03
CA VAL A 258 17.88 14.85 -10.33
C VAL A 258 18.89 13.82 -10.79
N ASN A 259 19.75 13.41 -9.89
CA ASN A 259 20.74 12.39 -10.12
C ASN A 259 20.20 11.02 -9.67
N PHE A 260 20.63 9.97 -10.37
CA PHE A 260 20.21 8.59 -10.09
C PHE A 260 21.43 7.68 -10.04
N ALA A 261 21.48 6.82 -9.02
CA ALA A 261 22.41 5.70 -8.95
C ALA A 261 21.65 4.42 -8.56
N ALA A 262 21.85 3.36 -9.33
CA ALA A 262 21.32 2.05 -8.97
C ALA A 262 21.90 1.57 -7.63
N ALA A 263 21.16 0.73 -6.93
CA ALA A 263 21.56 0.19 -5.63
C ALA A 263 23.01 -0.30 -5.61
N GLY A 264 23.78 0.15 -4.63
CA GLY A 264 25.18 -0.24 -4.45
C GLY A 264 26.19 0.40 -5.40
N THR A 265 25.80 1.34 -6.27
CA THR A 265 26.72 2.04 -7.18
C THR A 265 27.54 3.08 -6.41
N ALA A 266 28.83 2.85 -6.29
CA ALA A 266 29.81 3.69 -5.58
C ALA A 266 30.71 4.47 -6.54
N GLY A 267 31.36 5.52 -6.05
CA GLY A 267 32.41 6.26 -6.78
C GLY A 267 31.89 7.15 -7.93
N VAL A 268 30.61 7.44 -7.95
CA VAL A 268 29.98 8.28 -8.98
C VAL A 268 30.44 9.73 -8.82
N ASN A 269 30.88 10.33 -9.94
CA ASN A 269 31.11 11.78 -10.04
C ASN A 269 29.92 12.42 -10.74
N TYR A 270 29.16 13.26 -10.04
CA TYR A 270 27.97 13.95 -10.58
C TYR A 270 28.30 15.24 -11.34
N GLY A 271 29.59 15.61 -11.45
CA GLY A 271 30.07 16.56 -12.42
C GLY A 271 30.14 18.02 -11.98
N TRP A 272 29.57 18.44 -10.87
CA TRP A 272 29.76 19.80 -10.37
C TRP A 272 31.24 19.99 -9.96
N ARG A 273 31.92 21.05 -10.36
CA ARG A 273 31.53 22.26 -11.08
C ARG A 273 31.91 22.24 -12.58
N CYS A 274 32.22 21.11 -13.16
CA CYS A 274 32.43 21.01 -14.59
C CYS A 274 31.13 21.23 -15.38
N PHE A 275 30.04 20.78 -14.82
CA PHE A 275 28.72 20.86 -15.42
C PHE A 275 27.70 21.42 -14.41
N GLU A 276 26.65 22.07 -14.94
CA GLU A 276 25.43 22.43 -14.27
C GLU A 276 24.28 21.76 -15.03
N GLY A 277 23.69 20.70 -14.48
CA GLY A 277 22.84 19.80 -15.24
C GLY A 277 23.62 19.18 -16.40
N ASN A 278 23.03 19.25 -17.60
CA ASN A 278 23.67 18.79 -18.84
C ASN A 278 24.52 19.86 -19.54
N LEU A 279 24.70 21.02 -18.93
CA LEU A 279 25.42 22.16 -19.56
C LEU A 279 26.83 22.32 -19.01
N PRO A 280 27.84 22.57 -19.85
CA PRO A 280 29.17 22.91 -19.37
C PRO A 280 29.15 24.18 -18.50
N TYR A 281 29.78 24.15 -17.33
CA TYR A 281 29.88 25.28 -16.43
C TYR A 281 31.31 25.88 -16.45
N THR A 282 32.32 25.05 -16.10
CA THR A 282 33.72 25.47 -16.16
C THR A 282 34.65 24.35 -16.58
N SER A 283 35.74 24.70 -17.26
CA SER A 283 36.82 23.75 -17.58
C SER A 283 37.98 23.79 -16.57
N SER A 284 38.00 24.78 -15.65
CA SER A 284 39.07 24.92 -14.65
C SER A 284 38.70 24.20 -13.35
N SER A 285 38.86 22.88 -13.33
CA SER A 285 38.71 22.02 -12.16
C SER A 285 39.98 21.21 -11.94
N THR A 286 40.18 20.77 -10.69
CA THR A 286 41.31 19.87 -10.33
C THR A 286 41.13 18.47 -10.93
N THR A 287 39.90 18.09 -11.22
CA THR A 287 39.56 16.84 -11.91
C THR A 287 39.24 17.15 -13.37
N PRO A 288 39.67 16.36 -14.36
CA PRO A 288 39.35 16.57 -15.75
C PRO A 288 37.84 16.64 -15.97
N CYS A 289 37.38 17.78 -16.51
CA CYS A 289 35.99 18.02 -16.88
C CYS A 289 35.64 17.24 -18.15
N GLY A 290 35.34 15.96 -18.05
CA GLY A 290 34.98 15.16 -19.20
C GLY A 290 33.99 14.06 -18.82
N THR A 291 33.13 13.70 -19.75
CA THR A 291 32.30 12.50 -19.63
C THR A 291 33.01 11.34 -20.30
N CYS A 292 33.15 10.22 -19.62
CA CYS A 292 33.74 9.02 -20.17
C CYS A 292 33.25 7.79 -19.40
N SER A 293 33.60 6.61 -19.86
CA SER A 293 33.22 5.34 -19.21
C SER A 293 34.17 4.90 -18.09
N ALA A 294 35.24 5.67 -17.82
CA ALA A 294 36.22 5.34 -16.80
C ALA A 294 35.76 5.81 -15.40
N PRO A 295 36.21 5.17 -14.31
CA PRO A 295 35.95 5.67 -12.97
C PRO A 295 36.43 7.11 -12.79
N GLY A 296 35.62 7.95 -12.14
CA GLY A 296 35.89 9.37 -11.91
C GLY A 296 35.41 10.30 -13.01
N CYS A 297 34.90 9.79 -14.15
CA CYS A 297 34.28 10.65 -15.16
C CYS A 297 32.90 11.12 -14.70
N ALA A 298 32.51 12.35 -15.14
CA ALA A 298 31.22 12.91 -14.80
C ALA A 298 30.07 12.13 -15.44
N VAL A 299 29.04 11.86 -14.64
CA VAL A 299 27.79 11.26 -15.06
C VAL A 299 26.72 12.34 -15.11
N PHE A 300 26.01 12.44 -16.23
CA PHE A 300 24.92 13.38 -16.37
C PHE A 300 23.70 12.98 -15.53
N PRO A 301 22.90 13.98 -15.08
CA PRO A 301 21.70 13.70 -14.29
C PRO A 301 20.67 12.89 -15.05
N ALA A 302 19.86 12.14 -14.33
CA ALA A 302 18.70 11.42 -14.87
C ALA A 302 17.63 12.37 -15.42
N PHE A 303 17.61 13.61 -14.93
CA PHE A 303 16.69 14.66 -15.34
C PHE A 303 17.25 16.00 -14.88
N ASP A 304 17.11 17.03 -15.73
CA ASP A 304 17.39 18.42 -15.37
C ASP A 304 16.28 19.35 -15.88
N TYR A 305 16.13 20.51 -15.25
CA TYR A 305 15.19 21.53 -15.70
C TYR A 305 15.76 22.95 -15.49
N ASP A 306 15.26 23.90 -16.27
CA ASP A 306 15.69 25.29 -16.24
C ASP A 306 14.96 26.15 -15.20
N HIS A 307 15.43 27.37 -14.97
CA HIS A 307 14.85 28.36 -14.05
C HIS A 307 13.67 29.14 -14.61
N THR A 308 13.09 28.71 -15.75
CA THR A 308 11.85 29.32 -16.26
C THR A 308 10.67 29.05 -15.29
N LEU A 309 9.56 29.77 -15.47
CA LEU A 309 8.35 29.61 -14.62
C LEU A 309 8.58 29.91 -13.12
N GLY A 310 9.61 30.72 -12.80
CA GLY A 310 9.93 31.08 -11.42
C GLY A 310 10.64 30.01 -10.61
N ARG A 311 11.11 28.93 -11.25
CA ARG A 311 11.89 27.85 -10.61
C ARG A 311 13.30 28.32 -10.28
N CYS A 312 13.88 27.82 -9.20
CA CYS A 312 15.23 28.21 -8.81
C CYS A 312 15.95 27.25 -7.87
N SER A 313 15.27 26.26 -7.32
CA SER A 313 15.86 25.38 -6.32
C SER A 313 15.02 24.10 -6.15
N ILE A 314 15.57 23.00 -6.61
CA ILE A 314 14.96 21.69 -6.42
C ILE A 314 14.99 21.28 -4.94
N THR A 315 13.90 20.77 -4.42
CA THR A 315 13.83 20.33 -3.02
C THR A 315 13.90 18.81 -2.85
N GLY A 316 13.98 18.08 -3.94
CA GLY A 316 14.03 16.61 -3.92
C GLY A 316 12.71 15.97 -3.54
N GLY A 317 12.74 14.72 -3.22
CA GLY A 317 11.55 13.94 -2.97
C GLY A 317 11.80 12.46 -2.78
N TYR A 318 10.78 11.70 -3.03
CA TYR A 318 10.77 10.26 -2.77
C TYR A 318 10.07 9.49 -3.87
N VAL A 319 10.53 8.26 -4.11
CA VAL A 319 9.77 7.29 -4.90
C VAL A 319 8.62 6.78 -4.06
N TYR A 320 7.39 7.06 -4.47
CA TYR A 320 6.21 6.62 -3.75
C TYR A 320 6.12 5.10 -3.68
N ARG A 321 6.06 4.55 -2.48
CA ARG A 321 5.91 3.12 -2.20
C ARG A 321 4.76 2.82 -1.25
N GLY A 322 3.99 3.84 -0.91
CA GLY A 322 2.79 3.71 -0.09
C GLY A 322 1.68 2.89 -0.75
N CYS A 323 0.59 2.72 -0.05
CA CYS A 323 -0.53 1.91 -0.48
C CYS A 323 -1.82 2.70 -0.67
N ALA A 324 -1.89 3.93 -0.19
CA ALA A 324 -3.08 4.76 -0.38
C ALA A 324 -3.37 5.01 -1.87
N VAL A 325 -2.34 5.03 -2.72
CA VAL A 325 -2.47 5.26 -4.16
C VAL A 325 -1.65 4.22 -4.95
N PRO A 326 -2.10 2.97 -5.07
CA PRO A 326 -1.31 1.86 -5.63
C PRO A 326 -0.84 2.04 -7.07
N ASP A 327 -1.60 2.74 -7.91
CA ASP A 327 -1.26 3.03 -9.30
C ASP A 327 -0.12 4.05 -9.46
N LEU A 328 0.19 4.80 -8.40
CA LEU A 328 1.32 5.72 -8.36
C LEU A 328 2.61 5.10 -7.81
N ARG A 329 2.59 3.86 -7.34
CA ARG A 329 3.80 3.19 -6.84
C ARG A 329 4.89 3.16 -7.91
N GLY A 330 6.11 3.58 -7.50
CA GLY A 330 7.24 3.73 -8.40
C GLY A 330 7.33 5.10 -9.09
N GLN A 331 6.42 6.02 -8.82
CA GLN A 331 6.59 7.42 -9.23
C GLN A 331 7.45 8.17 -8.21
N TYR A 332 8.42 8.90 -8.70
CA TYR A 332 9.24 9.83 -7.93
C TYR A 332 8.51 11.16 -7.85
N PHE A 333 8.24 11.64 -6.64
CA PHE A 333 7.65 12.95 -6.36
C PHE A 333 8.75 13.89 -5.93
N PHE A 334 8.79 15.09 -6.49
CA PHE A 334 9.74 16.14 -6.12
C PHE A 334 9.15 17.53 -6.38
N GLY A 335 9.79 18.58 -5.88
CA GLY A 335 9.29 19.94 -6.00
C GLY A 335 10.37 20.98 -6.21
N ASP A 336 9.94 22.20 -6.45
CA ASP A 336 10.77 23.40 -6.51
C ASP A 336 10.36 24.40 -5.42
N TYR A 337 11.35 24.92 -4.71
CA TYR A 337 11.15 25.83 -3.59
C TYR A 337 10.58 27.19 -4.04
N CYS A 338 11.15 27.80 -5.12
CA CYS A 338 10.77 29.12 -5.59
C CYS A 338 9.45 29.09 -6.36
N GLY A 339 9.38 28.20 -7.33
CA GLY A 339 8.24 28.06 -8.20
C GLY A 339 7.06 27.37 -7.55
N LYS A 340 7.28 26.62 -6.45
CA LYS A 340 6.26 25.87 -5.69
C LYS A 340 5.60 24.76 -6.49
N GLN A 341 6.20 24.39 -7.62
CA GLN A 341 5.70 23.28 -8.42
C GLN A 341 6.00 21.95 -7.75
N ILE A 342 5.11 20.99 -7.99
CA ILE A 342 5.26 19.59 -7.59
C ILE A 342 5.21 18.74 -8.84
N TYR A 343 6.20 17.89 -9.00
CA TYR A 343 6.38 17.07 -10.18
C TYR A 343 6.38 15.59 -9.85
N THR A 344 6.07 14.76 -10.85
CA THR A 344 6.27 13.31 -10.79
C THR A 344 6.92 12.79 -12.06
N GLY A 345 7.63 11.67 -11.92
CA GLY A 345 8.18 10.90 -13.02
C GLY A 345 8.51 9.47 -12.58
N ARG A 346 8.95 8.63 -13.50
CA ARG A 346 9.40 7.27 -13.21
C ARG A 346 10.81 7.07 -13.71
N PHE A 347 11.63 6.36 -12.93
CA PHE A 347 12.94 5.96 -13.42
C PHE A 347 12.82 4.74 -14.34
N GLN A 348 13.43 4.86 -15.52
CA GLN A 348 13.55 3.77 -16.48
C GLN A 348 14.95 3.83 -17.10
N SER A 349 15.72 2.76 -16.94
CA SER A 349 17.12 2.69 -17.39
C SER A 349 17.98 3.88 -16.94
N GLY A 350 17.78 4.33 -15.70
CA GLY A 350 18.52 5.44 -15.10
C GLY A 350 18.06 6.84 -15.48
N LEU A 351 17.06 6.99 -16.34
CA LEU A 351 16.48 8.28 -16.74
C LEU A 351 15.09 8.47 -16.10
N LEU A 352 14.76 9.73 -15.76
CA LEU A 352 13.42 10.08 -15.31
C LEU A 352 12.53 10.34 -16.53
N VAL A 353 11.55 9.46 -16.71
CA VAL A 353 10.58 9.53 -17.81
C VAL A 353 9.17 9.76 -17.28
N ALA A 354 8.20 9.97 -18.19
CA ALA A 354 6.80 10.22 -17.87
C ALA A 354 6.62 11.41 -16.89
N PHE A 355 7.42 12.44 -17.09
CA PHE A 355 7.36 13.67 -16.29
C PHE A 355 5.99 14.33 -16.37
N ARG A 356 5.47 14.74 -15.20
CA ARG A 356 4.19 15.45 -15.07
C ARG A 356 4.26 16.54 -14.01
N ASP A 357 3.63 17.67 -14.29
CA ASP A 357 3.30 18.68 -13.29
C ASP A 357 2.04 18.24 -12.52
N ARG A 358 2.15 18.14 -11.21
CA ARG A 358 1.10 17.75 -10.28
C ARG A 358 0.62 18.91 -9.39
N THR A 359 1.11 20.09 -9.60
CA THR A 359 0.86 21.25 -8.74
C THR A 359 -0.64 21.49 -8.54
N ALA A 360 -1.40 21.45 -9.63
CA ALA A 360 -2.85 21.61 -9.56
C ALA A 360 -3.56 20.41 -8.93
N ASP A 361 -3.07 19.19 -9.19
CA ASP A 361 -3.64 17.95 -8.62
C ASP A 361 -3.48 17.92 -7.11
N LEU A 362 -2.33 18.39 -6.61
CA LEU A 362 -1.95 18.36 -5.19
C LEU A 362 -2.31 19.64 -4.43
N ALA A 363 -3.04 20.55 -5.06
CA ALA A 363 -3.54 21.74 -4.38
C ALA A 363 -4.46 21.34 -3.22
N PRO A 364 -4.21 21.82 -1.98
CA PRO A 364 -5.08 21.55 -0.85
C PRO A 364 -6.43 22.27 -1.03
N GLY A 365 -7.50 21.65 -0.57
CA GLY A 365 -8.82 22.27 -0.59
C GLY A 365 -8.99 23.35 0.47
N GLY A 366 -10.19 23.99 0.51
CA GLY A 366 -10.58 24.88 1.61
C GLY A 366 -9.83 26.21 1.68
N GLY A 367 -9.33 26.72 0.56
CA GLY A 367 -8.58 28.01 0.52
C GLY A 367 -7.16 27.92 1.06
N LEU A 368 -6.66 26.71 1.34
CA LEU A 368 -5.27 26.51 1.74
C LEU A 368 -4.35 26.53 0.51
N THR A 369 -3.09 26.88 0.74
CA THR A 369 -2.03 26.83 -0.27
C THR A 369 -0.79 26.19 0.33
N ILE A 370 -0.02 25.47 -0.51
CA ILE A 370 1.34 25.08 -0.21
C ILE A 370 2.23 26.23 -0.62
N GLY A 371 2.99 26.75 0.33
CA GLY A 371 3.95 27.84 0.10
C GLY A 371 5.28 27.32 -0.44
N ASN A 372 6.39 27.80 0.13
CA ASN A 372 7.72 27.36 -0.27
C ASN A 372 7.97 25.93 0.23
N ILE A 373 8.05 25.01 -0.72
CA ILE A 373 8.30 23.58 -0.43
C ILE A 373 9.75 23.42 0.03
N THR A 374 9.95 22.98 1.27
CA THR A 374 11.29 22.76 1.81
C THR A 374 11.76 21.33 1.66
N SER A 375 10.85 20.38 1.62
CA SER A 375 11.17 18.95 1.50
C SER A 375 9.92 18.12 1.23
N PHE A 376 10.18 16.90 0.80
CA PHE A 376 9.28 15.77 0.97
C PHE A 376 9.79 14.86 2.09
N GLY A 377 8.92 14.00 2.59
CA GLY A 377 9.28 12.95 3.53
C GLY A 377 8.28 11.82 3.46
N GLU A 378 8.61 10.70 4.10
CA GLU A 378 7.73 9.54 4.14
C GLU A 378 7.53 9.00 5.55
N ASP A 379 6.34 8.46 5.81
CA ASP A 379 6.09 7.69 7.02
C ASP A 379 6.56 6.23 6.90
N ALA A 380 6.43 5.47 7.97
CA ALA A 380 6.85 4.06 7.99
C ALA A 380 6.10 3.18 6.98
N ARG A 381 4.96 3.63 6.48
CA ARG A 381 4.18 2.97 5.44
C ARG A 381 4.55 3.39 4.02
N GLY A 382 5.44 4.39 3.86
CA GLY A 382 5.81 4.96 2.57
C GLY A 382 4.79 5.95 2.00
N GLU A 383 3.90 6.48 2.83
CA GLU A 383 3.01 7.57 2.46
C GLU A 383 3.77 8.90 2.51
N LEU A 384 3.52 9.78 1.53
CA LEU A 384 4.32 10.99 1.35
C LEU A 384 3.72 12.21 2.02
N TYR A 385 4.65 13.05 2.50
CA TYR A 385 4.37 14.35 3.13
C TYR A 385 5.17 15.44 2.42
N ILE A 386 4.65 16.65 2.45
CA ILE A 386 5.27 17.88 1.93
C ILE A 386 5.41 18.84 3.10
N THR A 387 6.62 19.38 3.30
CA THR A 387 6.89 20.45 4.26
C THR A 387 6.87 21.80 3.57
N ASP A 388 6.16 22.75 4.17
CA ASP A 388 6.05 24.13 3.72
C ASP A 388 6.73 25.06 4.74
N GLN A 389 7.69 25.84 4.30
CA GLN A 389 8.46 26.77 5.16
C GLN A 389 7.56 27.72 5.99
N GLY A 390 6.34 27.98 5.51
CA GLY A 390 5.34 28.78 6.20
C GLY A 390 4.76 28.14 7.47
N GLY A 391 5.28 26.99 7.91
CA GLY A 391 4.90 26.36 9.16
C GLY A 391 3.85 25.26 9.03
N GLN A 392 3.71 24.67 7.85
CA GLN A 392 2.69 23.67 7.58
C GLN A 392 3.32 22.35 7.08
N VAL A 393 2.61 21.25 7.32
CA VAL A 393 2.91 19.95 6.73
C VAL A 393 1.64 19.39 6.11
N PHE A 394 1.76 18.93 4.89
CA PHE A 394 0.68 18.32 4.12
C PHE A 394 0.98 16.85 3.85
N LYS A 395 -0.05 16.01 3.88
CA LYS A 395 0.02 14.61 3.44
C LYS A 395 -0.59 14.48 2.06
N ILE A 396 0.05 13.75 1.16
CA ILE A 396 -0.50 13.41 -0.16
C ILE A 396 -1.52 12.29 0.03
N VAL A 397 -2.73 12.50 -0.49
CA VAL A 397 -3.85 11.55 -0.37
C VAL A 397 -4.64 11.49 -1.67
N PRO A 398 -5.39 10.41 -1.94
CA PRO A 398 -6.36 10.40 -3.03
C PRO A 398 -7.42 11.48 -2.81
N LYS A 399 -7.79 12.21 -3.87
CA LYS A 399 -8.74 13.34 -3.84
C LYS A 399 -10.17 12.92 -3.53
N VAL A 400 -10.54 11.75 -3.96
CA VAL A 400 -11.80 11.08 -3.62
C VAL A 400 -11.45 9.78 -2.94
N PRO A 401 -12.22 9.33 -1.97
CA PRO A 401 -12.13 7.95 -1.56
C PRO A 401 -12.19 7.14 -2.84
N VAL A 402 -11.20 6.28 -3.07
CA VAL A 402 -11.22 5.46 -4.28
C VAL A 402 -12.43 4.56 -4.17
N LEU A 403 -13.55 5.09 -4.66
CA LEU A 403 -14.73 4.31 -4.93
C LEU A 403 -14.42 3.62 -6.23
N GLU A 404 -14.18 2.32 -6.15
CA GLU A 404 -14.43 1.47 -7.32
C GLU A 404 -13.36 0.57 -7.90
N SER A 405 -13.90 -0.47 -8.24
CA SER A 405 -13.86 -1.52 -9.28
C SER A 405 -12.54 -2.22 -9.56
N ASP A 406 -11.38 -1.64 -9.35
CA ASP A 406 -10.15 -2.16 -9.93
C ASP A 406 -8.94 -2.28 -8.99
N MET A 407 -9.14 -2.20 -7.69
CA MET A 407 -8.03 -2.43 -6.78
C MET A 407 -7.89 -3.92 -6.48
N PRO A 408 -6.69 -4.47 -6.61
CA PRO A 408 -6.46 -5.85 -6.23
C PRO A 408 -6.78 -6.01 -4.74
N ALA A 409 -7.70 -6.91 -4.47
CA ALA A 409 -8.10 -7.28 -3.13
C ALA A 409 -6.94 -7.93 -2.38
N LEU A 410 -6.90 -7.76 -1.08
CA LEU A 410 -6.12 -8.63 -0.21
C LEU A 410 -6.70 -10.04 -0.34
N ILE A 411 -5.91 -10.97 -0.87
CA ILE A 411 -6.26 -12.38 -0.93
C ILE A 411 -5.45 -13.08 0.14
N THR A 412 -6.12 -13.57 1.16
CA THR A 412 -5.53 -14.49 2.12
C THR A 412 -6.27 -15.80 2.02
N ARG A 413 -5.56 -16.88 1.75
CA ARG A 413 -6.11 -18.23 1.86
C ARG A 413 -6.05 -18.68 3.29
N THR A 414 -7.18 -19.13 3.81
CA THR A 414 -7.24 -19.74 5.14
C THR A 414 -6.63 -21.14 5.10
N ALA A 415 -6.30 -21.69 6.27
CA ALA A 415 -5.89 -23.08 6.40
C ALA A 415 -6.94 -24.07 5.89
N LEU A 416 -8.21 -23.66 5.81
CA LEU A 416 -9.33 -24.44 5.27
C LEU A 416 -9.47 -24.30 3.74
N GLY A 417 -8.64 -23.48 3.09
CA GLY A 417 -8.64 -23.27 1.63
C GLY A 417 -9.66 -22.25 1.15
N ASP A 418 -10.35 -21.54 2.05
CA ASP A 418 -11.26 -20.46 1.70
C ASP A 418 -10.48 -19.17 1.47
N THR A 419 -11.07 -18.23 0.73
CA THR A 419 -10.42 -16.97 0.37
C THR A 419 -11.04 -15.82 1.14
N LEU A 420 -10.22 -15.11 1.91
CA LEU A 420 -10.57 -13.84 2.54
C LEU A 420 -10.24 -12.71 1.57
N GLY A 421 -11.26 -12.19 0.89
CA GLY A 421 -11.10 -11.15 -0.12
C GLY A 421 -11.23 -11.68 -1.55
N SER A 422 -11.33 -10.80 -2.52
CA SER A 422 -11.51 -11.13 -3.94
C SER A 422 -10.74 -10.19 -4.84
N THR A 423 -10.21 -10.72 -5.96
CA THR A 423 -9.55 -9.94 -7.01
C THR A 423 -10.51 -9.47 -8.09
N THR A 424 -11.79 -9.92 -8.06
CA THR A 424 -12.73 -9.68 -9.14
C THR A 424 -13.77 -8.64 -8.71
N PRO A 425 -14.09 -7.64 -9.55
CA PRO A 425 -15.21 -6.74 -9.28
C PRO A 425 -16.50 -7.51 -9.04
N GLY A 426 -17.21 -7.18 -7.96
CA GLY A 426 -18.48 -7.83 -7.59
C GLY A 426 -18.38 -9.03 -6.65
N ASN A 427 -17.18 -9.49 -6.27
CA ASN A 427 -16.98 -10.67 -5.41
C ASN A 427 -16.47 -10.33 -4.01
N ALA A 428 -16.64 -9.10 -3.60
CA ALA A 428 -15.94 -8.59 -2.45
C ALA A 428 -16.85 -8.33 -1.27
N LEU A 429 -16.24 -8.32 -0.10
CA LEU A 429 -16.77 -7.62 1.06
C LEU A 429 -17.04 -6.17 0.64
N ALA A 430 -18.30 -5.78 0.58
CA ALA A 430 -18.69 -4.41 0.28
C ALA A 430 -19.19 -3.78 1.58
N SER A 431 -18.61 -2.64 1.93
CA SER A 431 -19.10 -1.82 3.04
C SER A 431 -19.78 -0.60 2.45
N GLY A 432 -21.02 -0.40 2.80
CA GLY A 432 -21.81 0.77 2.43
C GLY A 432 -21.92 1.73 3.62
N ILE A 433 -21.64 3.00 3.38
CA ILE A 433 -21.85 4.06 4.37
C ILE A 433 -23.05 4.87 3.94
N VAL A 434 -24.03 4.97 4.82
CA VAL A 434 -25.24 5.76 4.58
C VAL A 434 -25.29 6.88 5.62
N PRO A 435 -24.81 8.08 5.30
CA PRO A 435 -24.98 9.22 6.20
C PRO A 435 -26.41 9.75 6.11
N PHE A 436 -26.90 10.24 7.24
CA PHE A 436 -28.17 10.93 7.32
C PHE A 436 -27.92 12.45 7.44
N ALA A 437 -28.71 13.24 6.75
CA ALA A 437 -28.77 14.68 6.93
C ALA A 437 -29.87 15.06 7.92
N ASP A 438 -29.79 16.28 8.45
CA ASP A 438 -30.78 16.84 9.35
C ASP A 438 -32.24 16.65 8.87
N ALA A 439 -33.15 16.61 9.83
CA ALA A 439 -34.58 16.57 9.61
C ALA A 439 -35.12 15.26 8.98
N GLY A 440 -34.51 14.13 9.26
CA GLY A 440 -35.00 12.83 8.82
C GLY A 440 -34.72 12.54 7.34
N SER A 441 -33.94 13.39 6.68
CA SER A 441 -33.47 13.14 5.33
C SER A 441 -32.20 12.29 5.39
N ARG A 442 -32.24 11.11 4.77
CA ARG A 442 -31.07 10.25 4.60
C ARG A 442 -30.24 10.76 3.45
N ILE A 443 -28.96 11.09 3.68
CA ILE A 443 -28.05 11.42 2.58
C ILE A 443 -27.70 10.12 1.89
N ARG A 444 -28.15 9.94 0.66
CA ARG A 444 -27.79 8.82 -0.19
C ARG A 444 -26.37 9.04 -0.70
N GLY A 445 -25.42 8.44 -0.05
CA GLY A 445 -24.09 8.28 -0.55
C GLY A 445 -23.77 6.81 -0.39
N VAL A 446 -24.12 5.98 -1.35
CA VAL A 446 -23.64 4.60 -1.39
C VAL A 446 -22.20 4.66 -1.84
N GLY A 447 -21.33 5.02 -0.91
CA GLY A 447 -19.90 4.82 -1.07
C GLY A 447 -19.59 3.36 -0.78
N TYR A 448 -19.50 2.52 -1.81
CA TYR A 448 -18.92 1.20 -1.65
C TYR A 448 -17.44 1.35 -1.44
N LEU A 449 -17.00 1.18 -0.20
CA LEU A 449 -15.59 0.96 0.11
C LEU A 449 -15.25 -0.45 -0.38
N LYS A 450 -15.00 -0.58 -1.69
CA LYS A 450 -14.52 -1.84 -2.25
C LYS A 450 -13.13 -2.12 -1.70
N ASN A 451 -12.78 -3.35 -1.54
CA ASN A 451 -11.55 -4.03 -1.08
C ASN A 451 -10.19 -3.38 -1.38
N ALA A 452 -10.20 -2.27 -2.03
CA ALA A 452 -9.09 -1.43 -2.39
C ALA A 452 -8.22 -0.99 -1.21
N LEU A 453 -8.82 -0.95 -0.04
CA LEU A 453 -8.22 -0.45 1.18
C LEU A 453 -7.45 -1.52 1.97
N LEU A 454 -7.50 -2.77 1.55
CA LEU A 454 -7.01 -3.92 2.30
C LEU A 454 -5.68 -4.48 1.78
N ARG A 455 -4.79 -3.64 1.24
CA ARG A 455 -3.43 -4.06 0.94
C ARG A 455 -2.55 -3.93 2.18
N ASP A 456 -2.00 -5.04 2.63
CA ASP A 456 -0.85 -5.01 3.50
C ASP A 456 0.36 -4.51 2.69
N CYS A 457 0.77 -3.28 2.96
CA CYS A 457 1.91 -2.65 2.32
C CYS A 457 3.24 -3.13 2.88
N THR A 458 3.23 -3.75 4.03
CA THR A 458 4.45 -4.14 4.74
C THR A 458 4.90 -5.55 4.39
N GLY A 459 4.04 -6.34 3.71
CA GLY A 459 4.31 -7.76 3.44
C GLY A 459 4.33 -8.63 4.70
N ILE A 460 3.87 -8.11 5.83
CA ILE A 460 3.81 -8.86 7.10
C ILE A 460 2.48 -9.61 7.14
N ALA A 461 2.55 -10.93 7.20
CA ALA A 461 1.39 -11.76 7.48
C ALA A 461 0.77 -11.34 8.83
N GLY A 462 -0.53 -11.01 8.83
CA GLY A 462 -1.22 -10.50 10.02
C GLY A 462 -1.18 -8.97 10.19
N GLY A 463 -0.77 -8.22 9.17
CA GLY A 463 -0.75 -6.75 9.20
C GLY A 463 -2.14 -6.11 9.17
N CYS A 464 -2.20 -4.89 9.67
CA CYS A 464 -3.39 -4.04 9.57
C CYS A 464 -3.15 -2.91 8.58
N LEU A 465 -4.15 -2.60 7.76
CA LEU A 465 -4.20 -1.44 6.89
C LEU A 465 -5.09 -0.38 7.50
N THR A 466 -4.67 0.86 7.39
CA THR A 466 -5.50 2.00 7.74
C THR A 466 -5.77 2.83 6.49
N ALA A 467 -7.01 3.17 6.28
CA ALA A 467 -7.45 4.05 5.21
C ALA A 467 -8.30 5.17 5.78
N HIS A 468 -8.26 6.31 5.10
CA HIS A 468 -9.05 7.46 5.47
C HIS A 468 -9.95 7.84 4.31
N ALA A 469 -11.19 8.12 4.61
CA ALA A 469 -12.16 8.64 3.67
C ALA A 469 -12.84 9.87 4.27
N ARG A 470 -13.35 10.75 3.41
CA ARG A 470 -14.24 11.83 3.84
C ARG A 470 -15.56 11.68 3.10
N LEU A 471 -16.63 11.63 3.88
CA LEU A 471 -17.99 11.67 3.37
C LEU A 471 -18.70 12.77 4.16
N ASP A 472 -18.75 13.97 3.56
CA ASP A 472 -19.26 15.16 4.24
C ASP A 472 -20.61 14.90 4.93
N PRO A 473 -20.73 15.19 6.23
CA PRO A 473 -19.75 15.88 7.07
C PRO A 473 -18.85 14.96 7.91
N PHE A 474 -18.64 13.72 7.54
CA PHE A 474 -17.88 12.75 8.33
C PHE A 474 -16.49 12.48 7.75
N ASN A 475 -15.48 12.52 8.62
CA ASN A 475 -14.21 11.86 8.38
C ASN A 475 -14.31 10.40 8.83
N ILE A 476 -13.78 9.48 8.04
CA ILE A 476 -13.87 8.04 8.28
C ILE A 476 -12.46 7.47 8.27
N GLU A 477 -12.10 6.80 9.34
CA GLU A 477 -10.91 5.96 9.38
C GLU A 477 -11.35 4.50 9.34
N LEU A 478 -10.84 3.74 8.38
CA LEU A 478 -10.97 2.29 8.32
C LEU A 478 -9.64 1.66 8.69
N ARG A 479 -9.65 0.83 9.71
CA ARG A 479 -8.56 -0.09 10.03
C ARG A 479 -8.99 -1.51 9.72
N ALA A 480 -8.27 -2.20 8.84
CA ALA A 480 -8.55 -3.58 8.48
C ALA A 480 -7.36 -4.47 8.78
N CYS A 481 -7.58 -5.51 9.55
CA CYS A 481 -6.56 -6.45 10.00
C CYS A 481 -6.92 -7.86 9.58
N VAL A 482 -5.94 -8.60 9.03
CA VAL A 482 -6.09 -10.01 8.68
C VAL A 482 -5.25 -10.84 9.64
N ASP A 483 -5.88 -11.79 10.29
CA ASP A 483 -5.24 -12.85 11.03
C ASP A 483 -5.38 -14.16 10.24
N SER A 484 -4.31 -14.54 9.55
CA SER A 484 -4.29 -15.76 8.73
C SER A 484 -4.31 -17.03 9.59
N THR A 485 -3.83 -16.97 10.83
CA THR A 485 -3.80 -18.11 11.76
C THR A 485 -5.19 -18.50 12.18
N ASN A 486 -6.03 -17.50 12.51
CA ASN A 486 -7.41 -17.69 12.94
C ASN A 486 -8.42 -17.48 11.81
N ALA A 487 -7.94 -17.32 10.56
CA ALA A 487 -8.78 -17.07 9.40
C ALA A 487 -9.80 -15.93 9.61
N THR A 488 -9.32 -14.81 10.16
CA THR A 488 -10.17 -13.69 10.59
C THR A 488 -9.78 -12.41 9.87
N LEU A 489 -10.77 -11.70 9.36
CA LEU A 489 -10.67 -10.32 8.89
C LEU A 489 -11.44 -9.43 9.87
N THR A 490 -10.72 -8.53 10.53
CA THR A 490 -11.31 -7.50 11.40
C THR A 490 -11.27 -6.16 10.69
N ARG A 491 -12.41 -5.48 10.58
CA ARG A 491 -12.54 -4.12 10.05
C ARG A 491 -13.09 -3.23 11.15
N GLN A 492 -12.38 -2.16 11.44
CA GLN A 492 -12.81 -1.14 12.39
C GLN A 492 -13.02 0.17 11.65
N PHE A 493 -14.20 0.72 11.74
CA PHE A 493 -14.55 2.03 11.18
C PHE A 493 -14.70 3.04 12.32
N VAL A 494 -14.02 4.16 12.18
CA VAL A 494 -14.13 5.28 13.10
C VAL A 494 -14.69 6.47 12.34
N PHE A 495 -15.85 6.96 12.74
CA PHE A 495 -16.55 8.07 12.13
C PHE A 495 -16.39 9.31 13.00
N THR A 496 -15.93 10.41 12.44
CA THR A 496 -15.81 11.69 13.16
C THR A 496 -16.60 12.76 12.43
N ASN A 497 -17.63 13.32 13.09
CA ASN A 497 -18.39 14.42 12.54
C ASN A 497 -17.56 15.71 12.52
N THR A 498 -17.34 16.27 11.34
CA THR A 498 -16.55 17.51 11.13
C THR A 498 -17.42 18.76 11.00
N ALA A 499 -18.75 18.64 11.07
CA ALA A 499 -19.65 19.78 11.09
C ALA A 499 -19.62 20.50 12.43
N ALA A 500 -20.10 21.73 12.46
CA ALA A 500 -20.25 22.52 13.70
C ALA A 500 -21.43 22.08 14.58
N SER A 501 -22.32 21.23 14.07
CA SER A 501 -23.50 20.70 14.75
C SER A 501 -23.58 19.19 14.67
N ALA A 502 -24.38 18.59 15.52
CA ALA A 502 -24.61 17.15 15.50
C ALA A 502 -25.27 16.72 14.18
N ARG A 503 -24.90 15.53 13.68
CA ARG A 503 -25.37 14.93 12.43
C ARG A 503 -25.79 13.49 12.64
N ALA A 504 -26.87 13.08 12.03
CA ALA A 504 -27.28 11.69 12.04
C ALA A 504 -26.36 10.84 11.14
N LEU A 505 -26.01 9.64 11.62
CA LEU A 505 -25.18 8.69 10.92
C LEU A 505 -25.77 7.28 11.05
N ALA A 506 -25.88 6.59 9.91
CA ALA A 506 -26.04 5.15 9.90
C ALA A 506 -25.02 4.50 8.97
N TYR A 507 -24.48 3.38 9.37
CA TYR A 507 -23.51 2.60 8.63
C TYR A 507 -24.09 1.20 8.36
N VAL A 508 -23.93 0.72 7.12
CA VAL A 508 -24.31 -0.63 6.74
C VAL A 508 -23.10 -1.36 6.18
N ASP A 509 -22.78 -2.49 6.76
CA ASP A 509 -21.75 -3.39 6.25
C ASP A 509 -22.39 -4.57 5.52
N ILE A 510 -21.98 -4.79 4.27
CA ILE A 510 -22.54 -5.84 3.42
C ILE A 510 -21.43 -6.83 3.06
N VAL A 511 -21.74 -8.10 3.19
CA VAL A 511 -20.89 -9.20 2.74
C VAL A 511 -21.66 -10.03 1.72
N THR A 512 -21.04 -10.29 0.59
CA THR A 512 -21.54 -11.25 -0.41
C THR A 512 -20.58 -12.43 -0.42
N PRO A 513 -20.73 -13.40 0.46
CA PRO A 513 -19.76 -14.45 0.62
C PRO A 513 -19.88 -15.51 -0.48
N ARG A 514 -18.72 -16.09 -0.84
CA ARG A 514 -18.60 -17.22 -1.75
C ARG A 514 -17.71 -18.27 -1.11
N LEU A 515 -18.30 -19.22 -0.43
CA LEU A 515 -17.56 -20.36 0.04
C LEU A 515 -17.16 -21.24 -1.15
N ARG A 516 -15.87 -21.58 -1.27
CA ARG A 516 -15.30 -22.38 -2.36
C ARG A 516 -15.51 -21.81 -3.77
N ASN A 517 -15.67 -20.48 -3.92
CA ASN A 517 -16.01 -19.82 -5.19
C ASN A 517 -17.33 -20.28 -5.83
N ASP A 518 -18.23 -20.90 -5.09
CA ASP A 518 -19.56 -21.23 -5.56
C ASP A 518 -20.59 -20.23 -5.01
N PRO A 519 -21.14 -19.35 -5.86
CA PRO A 519 -22.10 -18.35 -5.42
C PRO A 519 -23.44 -18.93 -4.96
N ASN A 520 -23.69 -20.21 -5.27
CA ASN A 520 -24.98 -20.86 -5.01
C ASN A 520 -24.94 -21.82 -3.82
N SER A 521 -23.82 -21.93 -3.09
CA SER A 521 -23.60 -22.93 -2.04
C SER A 521 -23.94 -22.46 -0.63
N ALA A 522 -24.66 -21.36 -0.49
CA ALA A 522 -24.84 -20.73 0.82
C ALA A 522 -26.19 -21.04 1.49
N VAL A 523 -26.12 -21.55 2.69
CA VAL A 523 -27.23 -21.50 3.67
C VAL A 523 -26.91 -20.45 4.70
N VAL A 524 -27.83 -19.56 5.00
CA VAL A 524 -27.62 -18.44 5.90
C VAL A 524 -28.63 -18.44 7.02
N ALA A 525 -28.17 -18.22 8.23
CA ALA A 525 -29.01 -17.93 9.39
C ALA A 525 -28.58 -16.60 10.00
N ALA A 526 -29.52 -15.73 10.28
CA ALA A 526 -29.31 -14.51 11.04
C ALA A 526 -29.68 -14.76 12.50
N GLN A 527 -28.77 -14.43 13.41
CA GLN A 527 -29.07 -14.39 14.83
C GLN A 527 -28.87 -12.95 15.32
N ALA A 528 -29.91 -12.33 15.79
CA ALA A 528 -29.82 -11.04 16.48
C ALA A 528 -29.15 -11.28 17.83
N GLY A 529 -28.03 -10.58 18.09
CA GLY A 529 -27.41 -10.54 19.41
C GLY A 529 -28.20 -9.69 20.38
N SER A 530 -27.91 -9.81 21.66
CA SER A 530 -28.38 -8.88 22.70
C SER A 530 -27.41 -7.71 22.82
N GLY A 531 -27.90 -6.47 22.98
CA GLY A 531 -27.08 -5.28 23.15
C GLY A 531 -26.58 -4.69 21.82
N HIS A 532 -25.28 -4.40 21.70
CA HIS A 532 -24.67 -3.70 20.58
C HIS A 532 -23.95 -4.62 19.57
N SER A 533 -24.35 -5.89 19.49
CA SER A 533 -23.70 -6.85 18.61
C SER A 533 -24.71 -7.68 17.80
N ALA A 534 -24.38 -7.95 16.56
CA ALA A 534 -25.09 -8.87 15.68
C ALA A 534 -24.15 -9.94 15.13
N VAL A 535 -24.68 -11.12 14.84
CA VAL A 535 -23.95 -12.22 14.24
C VAL A 535 -24.76 -12.79 13.08
N LEU A 536 -24.14 -12.84 11.92
CA LEU A 536 -24.65 -13.55 10.74
C LEU A 536 -23.74 -14.74 10.45
N VAL A 537 -24.33 -15.86 10.14
CA VAL A 537 -23.59 -17.11 9.91
C VAL A 537 -23.95 -17.69 8.57
N GLN A 538 -22.96 -18.08 7.82
CA GLN A 538 -23.11 -18.81 6.59
C GLN A 538 -22.42 -20.17 6.71
N ALA A 539 -23.13 -21.21 6.32
CA ALA A 539 -22.56 -22.53 6.15
C ALA A 539 -22.47 -22.91 4.67
N ASP A 540 -21.45 -23.67 4.31
CA ASP A 540 -21.45 -24.38 3.02
C ASP A 540 -22.55 -25.46 3.09
N ALA A 541 -23.54 -25.37 2.21
CA ALA A 541 -24.67 -26.31 2.16
C ALA A 541 -24.23 -27.76 1.96
N PHE A 542 -23.01 -27.98 1.45
CA PHE A 542 -22.45 -29.29 1.11
C PHE A 542 -21.29 -29.71 2.02
N SER A 543 -20.87 -28.83 2.96
CA SER A 543 -19.73 -29.10 3.84
C SER A 543 -19.96 -28.48 5.21
N PRO A 544 -20.50 -29.27 6.16
CA PRO A 544 -20.77 -28.80 7.51
C PRO A 544 -19.50 -28.47 8.32
N ASP A 545 -18.33 -28.67 7.75
CA ASP A 545 -17.02 -28.32 8.28
C ASP A 545 -16.53 -26.93 7.86
N ARG A 546 -17.38 -26.14 7.19
CA ARG A 546 -17.01 -24.80 6.72
C ARG A 546 -18.09 -23.79 7.03
N TRP A 547 -17.68 -22.84 7.84
CA TRP A 547 -18.55 -21.79 8.34
C TRP A 547 -17.90 -20.43 8.13
N MET A 548 -18.70 -19.46 7.77
CA MET A 548 -18.32 -18.05 7.83
C MET A 548 -19.19 -17.37 8.89
N VAL A 549 -18.53 -16.73 9.83
CA VAL A 549 -19.17 -15.91 10.85
C VAL A 549 -18.91 -14.44 10.52
N HIS A 550 -19.96 -13.67 10.42
CA HIS A 550 -19.90 -12.23 10.21
C HIS A 550 -20.58 -11.55 11.38
N SER A 551 -19.80 -10.82 12.19
CA SER A 551 -20.28 -10.20 13.43
C SER A 551 -19.83 -8.75 13.50
N GLY A 552 -20.60 -7.92 14.19
CA GLY A 552 -20.27 -6.53 14.37
C GLY A 552 -20.63 -6.01 15.76
N THR A 553 -19.85 -5.06 16.25
CA THR A 553 -20.07 -4.33 17.51
C THR A 553 -19.93 -2.85 17.25
N GLY A 554 -20.85 -2.04 17.76
CA GLY A 554 -20.80 -0.57 17.71
C GLY A 554 -20.45 0.03 19.07
N SER A 555 -20.27 1.36 19.08
CA SER A 555 -20.15 2.15 20.33
C SER A 555 -21.39 1.96 21.20
N VAL A 556 -21.28 2.28 22.48
CA VAL A 556 -22.41 2.16 23.43
C VAL A 556 -23.56 3.07 22.99
N GLY A 557 -24.78 2.53 22.90
CA GLY A 557 -25.97 3.26 22.49
C GLY A 557 -26.32 3.17 21.01
N VAL A 558 -25.48 2.54 20.18
CA VAL A 558 -25.77 2.32 18.75
C VAL A 558 -26.81 1.22 18.59
N ALA A 559 -27.91 1.54 17.92
CA ALA A 559 -28.89 0.53 17.51
C ALA A 559 -28.35 -0.22 16.27
N PHE A 560 -28.62 -1.52 16.19
CA PHE A 560 -28.23 -2.27 15.01
C PHE A 560 -29.37 -3.14 14.46
N SER A 561 -29.21 -3.51 13.20
CA SER A 561 -30.08 -4.42 12.49
C SER A 561 -29.25 -5.42 11.67
N ALA A 562 -29.84 -6.55 11.35
CA ALA A 562 -29.24 -7.54 10.47
C ALA A 562 -30.26 -7.98 9.43
N ASP A 563 -29.78 -8.29 8.24
CA ASP A 563 -30.64 -8.73 7.14
C ASP A 563 -29.91 -9.70 6.21
N VAL A 564 -30.65 -10.64 5.68
CA VAL A 564 -30.17 -11.62 4.73
C VAL A 564 -31.16 -11.71 3.58
N ASP A 565 -30.67 -11.49 2.36
CA ASP A 565 -31.47 -11.56 1.15
C ASP A 565 -30.57 -11.88 -0.05
N THR A 566 -31.14 -11.96 -1.26
CA THR A 566 -30.28 -11.94 -2.45
C THR A 566 -29.48 -10.66 -2.50
N ALA A 567 -28.23 -10.74 -2.94
CA ALA A 567 -27.34 -9.57 -2.94
C ALA A 567 -27.92 -8.38 -3.71
N SER A 568 -28.69 -8.65 -4.78
CA SER A 568 -29.34 -7.61 -5.59
C SER A 568 -30.51 -6.94 -4.86
N GLN A 569 -31.34 -7.71 -4.15
CA GLN A 569 -32.49 -7.17 -3.40
C GLN A 569 -31.99 -6.35 -2.20
N LEU A 570 -31.00 -6.86 -1.49
CA LEU A 570 -30.38 -6.16 -0.37
C LEU A 570 -29.73 -4.83 -0.83
N ALA A 571 -28.96 -4.86 -1.92
CA ALA A 571 -28.38 -3.65 -2.50
C ALA A 571 -29.44 -2.64 -2.95
N SER A 572 -30.54 -3.10 -3.53
CA SER A 572 -31.65 -2.24 -3.96
C SER A 572 -32.37 -1.59 -2.78
N ARG A 573 -32.61 -2.32 -1.70
CA ARG A 573 -33.23 -1.78 -0.47
C ARG A 573 -32.34 -0.74 0.18
N ILE A 574 -31.05 -1.00 0.29
CA ILE A 574 -30.08 -0.05 0.85
C ILE A 574 -30.01 1.21 -0.02
N ALA A 575 -29.96 1.05 -1.34
CA ALA A 575 -29.98 2.19 -2.27
C ALA A 575 -31.27 3.00 -2.18
N ALA A 576 -32.39 2.35 -1.91
CA ALA A 576 -33.69 3.00 -1.71
C ALA A 576 -33.90 3.53 -0.29
N ASP A 577 -32.87 3.45 0.57
CA ASP A 577 -32.92 3.91 1.95
C ASP A 577 -34.00 3.22 2.81
N GLN A 578 -34.27 1.96 2.51
CA GLN A 578 -35.23 1.16 3.27
C GLN A 578 -34.52 0.47 4.47
N PRO A 579 -35.24 0.30 5.58
CA PRO A 579 -34.68 -0.42 6.74
C PRO A 579 -34.30 -1.85 6.35
N LEU A 580 -33.30 -2.39 7.03
CA LEU A 580 -32.98 -3.81 6.94
C LEU A 580 -34.16 -4.62 7.50
N GLY A 581 -34.66 -5.59 6.72
CA GLY A 581 -35.96 -6.24 6.97
C GLY A 581 -35.92 -7.38 7.97
N GLY A 582 -34.76 -7.70 8.57
CA GLY A 582 -34.63 -8.80 9.53
C GLY A 582 -34.80 -10.18 8.89
N GLY A 583 -34.53 -10.33 7.59
CA GLY A 583 -34.55 -11.63 6.91
C GLY A 583 -33.61 -12.62 7.55
N ALA A 584 -34.10 -13.83 7.83
CA ALA A 584 -33.35 -14.83 8.57
C ALA A 584 -32.65 -15.86 7.67
N SER A 585 -33.07 -16.00 6.42
CA SER A 585 -32.47 -16.98 5.50
C SER A 585 -32.77 -16.63 4.03
N ALA A 586 -31.89 -17.01 3.12
CA ALA A 586 -32.10 -16.96 1.68
C ALA A 586 -31.66 -18.26 1.00
N GLY A 587 -32.42 -18.70 -0.01
CA GLY A 587 -32.20 -19.94 -0.76
C GLY A 587 -31.03 -19.87 -1.74
N PRO A 588 -30.78 -20.88 -2.59
CA PRO A 588 -29.56 -21.03 -3.38
C PRO A 588 -29.43 -19.97 -4.49
N ALA A 589 -29.04 -18.77 -4.11
CA ALA A 589 -28.72 -17.65 -4.96
C ALA A 589 -27.49 -16.95 -4.40
N THR A 590 -26.96 -15.98 -5.14
CA THR A 590 -25.93 -15.10 -4.57
C THR A 590 -26.54 -14.34 -3.38
N VAL A 591 -26.19 -14.75 -2.18
CA VAL A 591 -26.72 -14.21 -0.95
C VAL A 591 -25.90 -13.02 -0.49
N GLY A 592 -26.57 -11.97 -0.05
CA GLY A 592 -25.96 -10.86 0.68
C GLY A 592 -26.32 -10.94 2.17
N MET A 593 -25.39 -10.61 3.02
CA MET A 593 -25.59 -10.41 4.45
C MET A 593 -25.29 -8.94 4.77
N ALA A 594 -26.16 -8.28 5.51
CA ALA A 594 -25.93 -6.90 5.94
C ALA A 594 -26.05 -6.74 7.44
N LEU A 595 -25.13 -5.97 8.00
CA LEU A 595 -25.15 -5.47 9.38
C LEU A 595 -25.33 -3.95 9.33
N GLY A 596 -26.40 -3.44 9.89
CA GLY A 596 -26.70 -2.02 9.99
C GLY A 596 -26.44 -1.50 11.40
N PHE A 597 -25.81 -0.32 11.49
CA PHE A 597 -25.51 0.38 12.72
C PHE A 597 -26.08 1.79 12.63
N ASP A 598 -27.01 2.12 13.52
CA ASP A 598 -27.62 3.43 13.60
C ASP A 598 -27.10 4.17 14.86
N PHE A 599 -26.32 5.20 14.63
CA PHE A 599 -25.71 6.01 15.67
C PHE A 599 -26.63 7.13 16.15
N GLY A 600 -27.78 7.33 15.49
CA GLY A 600 -28.59 8.49 15.76
C GLY A 600 -27.83 9.77 15.46
N SER A 601 -27.79 10.69 16.41
CA SER A 601 -27.15 12.01 16.26
C SER A 601 -25.73 12.01 16.82
N VAL A 602 -24.74 12.10 15.94
CA VAL A 602 -23.30 12.11 16.29
C VAL A 602 -22.84 13.56 16.54
N SER A 603 -22.30 13.81 17.71
CA SER A 603 -21.78 15.13 18.11
C SER A 603 -20.52 15.53 17.33
N PRO A 604 -20.24 16.85 17.15
CA PRO A 604 -19.01 17.30 16.52
C PRO A 604 -17.75 16.79 17.23
N ALA A 605 -16.77 16.38 16.45
CA ALA A 605 -15.45 15.92 16.90
C ALA A 605 -15.43 14.70 17.86
N VAL A 606 -16.58 14.10 18.15
CA VAL A 606 -16.65 12.86 18.94
C VAL A 606 -16.57 11.67 17.97
N PRO A 607 -15.56 10.79 18.10
CA PRO A 607 -15.46 9.61 17.23
C PRO A 607 -16.44 8.50 17.65
N GLU A 608 -17.12 7.93 16.68
CA GLU A 608 -17.97 6.75 16.86
C GLU A 608 -17.32 5.56 16.13
N THR A 609 -17.41 4.38 16.73
CA THR A 609 -16.67 3.21 16.23
C THR A 609 -17.58 2.02 15.97
N VAL A 610 -17.38 1.38 14.82
CA VAL A 610 -17.92 0.06 14.49
C VAL A 610 -16.76 -0.90 14.23
N THR A 611 -16.82 -2.08 14.83
CA THR A 611 -15.89 -3.18 14.53
C THR A 611 -16.66 -4.32 13.90
N VAL A 612 -16.26 -4.71 12.71
CA VAL A 612 -16.84 -5.84 11.98
C VAL A 612 -15.79 -6.94 11.85
N VAL A 613 -16.15 -8.15 12.22
CA VAL A 613 -15.28 -9.34 12.18
C VAL A 613 -15.88 -10.37 11.26
N THR A 614 -15.13 -10.79 10.26
CA THR A 614 -15.45 -11.92 9.39
C THR A 614 -14.48 -13.05 9.70
N ARG A 615 -14.97 -14.21 10.10
CA ARG A 615 -14.17 -15.38 10.45
C ARG A 615 -14.61 -16.60 9.67
N PHE A 616 -13.65 -17.38 9.19
CA PHE A 616 -13.90 -18.73 8.66
C PHE A 616 -13.51 -19.77 9.71
N GLN A 617 -14.35 -20.76 9.91
CA GLN A 617 -14.12 -21.82 10.90
C GLN A 617 -14.64 -23.18 10.43
N ALA A 618 -14.08 -24.25 11.00
CA ALA A 618 -14.38 -25.63 10.62
C ALA A 618 -15.61 -26.24 11.37
N SER A 619 -16.16 -25.51 12.35
CA SER A 619 -17.30 -25.97 13.12
C SER A 619 -18.35 -24.88 13.27
N ALA A 620 -19.58 -25.25 13.48
CA ALA A 620 -20.66 -24.32 13.79
C ALA A 620 -20.32 -23.47 15.02
N PRO A 621 -20.64 -22.18 15.03
CA PRO A 621 -20.56 -21.40 16.26
C PRO A 621 -21.52 -21.95 17.32
N SER A 622 -21.09 -21.89 18.58
CA SER A 622 -21.94 -22.32 19.69
C SER A 622 -23.19 -21.44 19.79
N GLY A 623 -24.38 -22.06 19.93
CA GLY A 623 -25.66 -21.39 20.10
C GLY A 623 -26.35 -20.94 18.81
N VAL A 624 -25.83 -21.30 17.62
CA VAL A 624 -26.51 -21.07 16.36
C VAL A 624 -27.35 -22.26 15.97
N VAL A 625 -28.66 -22.05 15.86
CA VAL A 625 -29.61 -23.02 15.29
C VAL A 625 -29.82 -22.67 13.85
N LEU A 626 -29.50 -23.56 12.92
CA LEU A 626 -29.75 -23.36 11.49
C LEU A 626 -31.19 -23.75 11.19
N ASP A 627 -32.06 -22.76 11.05
CA ASP A 627 -33.41 -22.91 10.48
C ASP A 627 -33.37 -22.57 8.98
N GLY A 628 -33.10 -23.54 8.15
CA GLY A 628 -33.17 -23.39 6.71
C GLY A 628 -33.57 -24.73 6.05
N PRO A 629 -34.31 -24.67 4.95
CA PRO A 629 -34.63 -25.88 4.22
C PRO A 629 -33.33 -26.53 3.71
N PRO A 630 -33.22 -27.84 3.78
CA PRO A 630 -32.10 -28.57 3.19
C PRO A 630 -32.04 -28.32 1.67
N PRO A 631 -30.88 -28.45 1.03
CA PRO A 631 -30.70 -28.19 -0.40
C PRO A 631 -31.68 -29.04 -1.24
N VAL A 632 -32.32 -28.42 -2.21
CA VAL A 632 -33.43 -28.98 -2.96
C VAL A 632 -33.05 -30.12 -3.92
N ARG A 633 -31.74 -30.37 -4.17
CA ARG A 633 -31.29 -31.46 -5.06
C ARG A 633 -29.98 -32.08 -4.60
N GLY A 634 -29.87 -33.40 -4.82
CA GLY A 634 -28.62 -34.14 -4.61
C GLY A 634 -27.49 -33.64 -5.51
N GLU A 635 -26.24 -33.80 -5.11
CA GLU A 635 -25.05 -33.48 -5.89
C GLU A 635 -24.17 -34.74 -6.10
N LEU A 636 -23.53 -34.81 -7.29
CA LEU A 636 -22.53 -35.82 -7.61
C LEU A 636 -21.22 -35.12 -7.99
N ARG A 637 -20.16 -35.39 -7.23
CA ARG A 637 -18.81 -34.85 -7.46
C ARG A 637 -17.80 -35.95 -7.71
N VAL A 638 -16.81 -35.66 -8.55
CA VAL A 638 -15.64 -36.50 -8.77
C VAL A 638 -14.48 -35.91 -7.98
N LEU A 639 -13.97 -36.65 -7.00
CA LEU A 639 -12.89 -36.20 -6.12
C LEU A 639 -11.49 -36.58 -6.63
N SER A 640 -11.41 -37.66 -7.44
CA SER A 640 -10.15 -38.08 -8.07
C SER A 640 -9.74 -37.19 -9.22
N ARG A 641 -8.42 -37.05 -9.47
CA ARG A 641 -7.91 -36.43 -10.71
C ARG A 641 -8.35 -37.24 -11.93
N ILE A 642 -8.74 -36.56 -12.98
CA ILE A 642 -9.07 -37.19 -14.27
C ILE A 642 -7.96 -36.84 -15.25
N PRO A 643 -7.39 -37.82 -15.98
CA PRO A 643 -7.75 -39.26 -15.99
C PRO A 643 -7.28 -40.00 -14.73
N PHE A 644 -8.00 -41.09 -14.37
CA PHE A 644 -7.66 -41.97 -13.24
C PHE A 644 -7.21 -43.35 -13.76
N GLN A 645 -6.48 -44.09 -12.90
CA GLN A 645 -5.96 -45.42 -13.25
C GLN A 645 -6.66 -46.56 -12.47
N SER A 646 -6.69 -46.49 -11.18
CA SER A 646 -7.10 -47.63 -10.33
C SER A 646 -8.35 -47.36 -9.49
N ASP A 647 -8.52 -46.11 -8.99
CA ASP A 647 -9.61 -45.80 -8.05
C ASP A 647 -10.21 -44.44 -8.31
N LEU A 648 -11.49 -44.37 -8.57
CA LEU A 648 -12.24 -43.15 -8.77
C LEU A 648 -13.07 -42.88 -7.50
N LYS A 649 -12.71 -41.86 -6.75
CA LYS A 649 -13.46 -41.38 -5.60
C LYS A 649 -14.55 -40.42 -6.04
N LEU A 650 -15.76 -40.69 -5.58
CA LEU A 650 -16.98 -39.96 -5.84
C LEU A 650 -17.58 -39.49 -4.54
N GLU A 651 -18.18 -38.32 -4.54
CA GLU A 651 -18.97 -37.82 -3.43
C GLU A 651 -20.41 -37.61 -3.90
N VAL A 652 -21.34 -38.18 -3.16
CA VAL A 652 -22.79 -37.99 -3.32
C VAL A 652 -23.29 -37.20 -2.13
N ALA A 653 -23.74 -35.97 -2.32
CA ALA A 653 -24.33 -35.16 -1.27
C ALA A 653 -25.87 -35.15 -1.43
N LEU A 654 -26.58 -35.48 -0.38
CA LEU A 654 -28.04 -35.55 -0.35
C LEU A 654 -28.61 -34.65 0.73
N ALA A 655 -29.70 -33.97 0.41
CA ALA A 655 -30.41 -33.11 1.32
C ALA A 655 -31.14 -33.84 2.44
N ARG A 656 -31.62 -35.02 2.13
CA ARG A 656 -32.36 -35.92 3.03
C ARG A 656 -31.97 -37.35 2.73
N SER A 657 -32.24 -38.23 3.67
CA SER A 657 -32.13 -39.69 3.43
C SER A 657 -33.13 -40.10 2.35
N MET A 658 -32.65 -40.67 1.24
CA MET A 658 -33.49 -41.05 0.11
C MET A 658 -32.94 -42.26 -0.65
N PRO A 659 -33.78 -42.96 -1.40
CA PRO A 659 -33.32 -44.00 -2.33
C PRO A 659 -32.49 -43.41 -3.43
N VAL A 660 -31.32 -44.01 -3.71
CA VAL A 660 -30.40 -43.60 -4.78
C VAL A 660 -29.97 -44.79 -5.61
N SER A 661 -29.60 -44.53 -6.87
CA SER A 661 -28.80 -45.46 -7.70
C SER A 661 -27.59 -44.70 -8.24
N LEU A 662 -26.41 -45.25 -8.10
CA LEU A 662 -25.17 -44.74 -8.65
C LEU A 662 -24.55 -45.77 -9.58
N ASP A 663 -24.63 -45.52 -10.87
CA ASP A 663 -24.29 -46.47 -11.93
C ASP A 663 -23.18 -45.89 -12.85
N VAL A 664 -22.35 -46.75 -13.42
CA VAL A 664 -21.31 -46.44 -14.40
C VAL A 664 -21.78 -46.93 -15.76
N PHE A 665 -21.71 -46.04 -16.76
CA PHE A 665 -22.06 -46.33 -18.16
C PHE A 665 -20.88 -46.16 -19.08
N ASN A 666 -20.80 -46.92 -20.14
CA ASN A 666 -19.88 -46.72 -21.26
C ASN A 666 -20.44 -45.65 -22.25
N PRO A 667 -19.66 -45.21 -23.26
CA PRO A 667 -20.10 -44.24 -24.27
C PRO A 667 -21.32 -44.67 -25.08
N ALA A 668 -21.55 -45.99 -25.21
CA ALA A 668 -22.73 -46.52 -25.89
C ALA A 668 -23.99 -46.53 -25.03
N GLY A 669 -23.94 -45.95 -23.80
CA GLY A 669 -25.08 -45.92 -22.89
C GLY A 669 -25.37 -47.22 -22.16
N ARG A 670 -24.51 -48.23 -22.31
CA ARG A 670 -24.67 -49.51 -21.60
C ARG A 670 -24.14 -49.37 -20.17
N ARG A 671 -24.93 -49.71 -19.16
CA ARG A 671 -24.49 -49.82 -17.77
C ARG A 671 -23.46 -50.95 -17.65
N ILE A 672 -22.32 -50.64 -17.06
CA ILE A 672 -21.19 -51.58 -16.89
C ILE A 672 -20.91 -51.93 -15.42
N ARG A 673 -21.39 -51.09 -14.47
CA ARG A 673 -21.26 -51.32 -13.03
C ARG A 673 -22.31 -50.55 -12.27
N THR A 674 -22.86 -51.15 -11.24
CA THR A 674 -23.60 -50.45 -10.18
C THR A 674 -22.69 -50.26 -8.99
N LEU A 675 -22.47 -48.99 -8.57
CA LEU A 675 -21.61 -48.67 -7.42
C LEU A 675 -22.39 -48.75 -6.11
N THR A 676 -23.63 -48.24 -6.12
CA THR A 676 -24.53 -48.36 -4.98
C THR A 676 -26.00 -48.28 -5.43
N ARG A 677 -26.87 -48.95 -4.70
CA ARG A 677 -28.34 -48.88 -4.88
C ARG A 677 -29.02 -49.13 -3.55
N GLY A 678 -29.87 -48.23 -3.13
CA GLY A 678 -30.60 -48.27 -1.87
C GLY A 678 -30.71 -46.91 -1.20
N THR A 679 -31.19 -46.92 0.03
CA THR A 679 -31.29 -45.66 0.81
C THR A 679 -29.92 -45.20 1.26
N MET A 680 -29.58 -43.94 0.89
CA MET A 680 -28.35 -43.28 1.31
C MET A 680 -28.72 -42.15 2.28
N PRO A 681 -27.98 -41.99 3.40
CA PRO A 681 -28.29 -40.97 4.40
C PRO A 681 -28.09 -39.56 3.88
N ALA A 682 -28.73 -38.58 4.50
CA ALA A 682 -28.49 -37.16 4.29
C ALA A 682 -27.03 -36.81 4.53
N GLY A 683 -26.53 -35.74 3.83
CA GLY A 683 -25.15 -35.30 3.93
C GLY A 683 -24.27 -35.90 2.84
N ARG A 684 -22.96 -35.93 3.06
CA ARG A 684 -21.96 -36.38 2.09
C ARG A 684 -21.62 -37.84 2.24
N ASN A 685 -21.78 -38.56 1.17
CA ASN A 685 -21.51 -39.96 1.11
C ASN A 685 -20.37 -40.23 0.13
N LEU A 686 -19.33 -40.91 0.57
CA LEU A 686 -18.18 -41.27 -0.30
C LEU A 686 -18.42 -42.64 -0.90
N VAL A 687 -18.29 -42.69 -2.23
CA VAL A 687 -18.39 -43.94 -3.00
C VAL A 687 -17.15 -44.02 -3.91
N SER A 688 -16.62 -45.23 -4.09
CA SER A 688 -15.49 -45.42 -5.00
C SER A 688 -15.81 -46.41 -6.10
N TRP A 689 -15.19 -46.21 -7.27
CA TRP A 689 -15.17 -47.19 -8.35
C TRP A 689 -13.75 -47.67 -8.58
N ASP A 690 -13.51 -48.96 -8.38
CA ASP A 690 -12.23 -49.67 -8.55
C ASP A 690 -11.84 -49.91 -10.03
N GLY A 691 -12.57 -49.30 -10.95
CA GLY A 691 -12.33 -49.47 -12.38
C GLY A 691 -12.75 -50.82 -12.95
N LYS A 692 -13.52 -51.67 -12.19
CA LYS A 692 -14.00 -52.97 -12.66
C LYS A 692 -15.41 -52.92 -13.24
N LEU A 693 -15.66 -53.84 -14.14
CA LEU A 693 -16.97 -54.16 -14.70
C LEU A 693 -17.81 -54.97 -13.65
N GLU A 694 -19.10 -55.08 -13.91
CA GLU A 694 -19.99 -55.95 -13.11
C GLU A 694 -19.54 -57.43 -13.10
N SER A 695 -18.92 -57.91 -14.21
CA SER A 695 -18.33 -59.24 -14.37
C SER A 695 -17.02 -59.45 -13.60
N GLY A 696 -16.48 -58.43 -12.92
CA GLY A 696 -15.24 -58.49 -12.14
C GLY A 696 -13.97 -58.14 -12.97
N GLY A 697 -14.04 -58.13 -14.31
CA GLY A 697 -12.90 -57.75 -15.16
C GLY A 697 -12.64 -56.25 -15.16
N GLN A 698 -11.40 -55.84 -15.47
CA GLN A 698 -11.04 -54.42 -15.58
C GLN A 698 -11.75 -53.75 -16.76
N ALA A 699 -12.33 -52.60 -16.51
CA ALA A 699 -12.87 -51.78 -17.60
C ALA A 699 -11.75 -51.27 -18.51
N PRO A 700 -11.89 -51.26 -19.84
CA PRO A 700 -10.91 -50.74 -20.77
C PRO A 700 -10.59 -49.28 -20.51
N SER A 701 -9.43 -48.77 -21.01
CA SER A 701 -9.17 -47.32 -21.05
C SER A 701 -10.20 -46.66 -21.94
N GLY A 702 -10.75 -45.52 -21.47
CA GLY A 702 -11.80 -44.84 -22.22
C GLY A 702 -12.60 -43.84 -21.37
N ILE A 703 -13.61 -43.30 -22.02
CA ILE A 703 -14.58 -42.38 -21.37
C ILE A 703 -15.69 -43.21 -20.71
N TYR A 704 -16.10 -42.80 -19.55
CA TYR A 704 -17.23 -43.35 -18.80
C TYR A 704 -18.11 -42.25 -18.25
N PHE A 705 -19.35 -42.59 -17.94
CA PHE A 705 -20.32 -41.70 -17.35
C PHE A 705 -20.84 -42.26 -16.04
N ILE A 706 -20.70 -41.50 -14.97
CA ILE A 706 -21.25 -41.81 -13.66
C ILE A 706 -22.60 -41.15 -13.54
N LYS A 707 -23.68 -41.93 -13.32
CA LYS A 707 -25.03 -41.42 -13.21
C LYS A 707 -25.55 -41.68 -11.79
N LEU A 708 -25.91 -40.61 -11.11
CA LEU A 708 -26.67 -40.64 -9.86
C LEU A 708 -28.16 -40.49 -10.25
N GLY A 709 -28.97 -41.43 -9.87
CA GLY A 709 -30.42 -41.38 -9.90
C GLY A 709 -30.99 -41.22 -8.50
N THR A 710 -31.88 -40.28 -8.30
CA THR A 710 -32.62 -39.99 -7.09
C THR A 710 -34.09 -39.79 -7.43
N GLU A 711 -34.99 -39.76 -6.45
CA GLU A 711 -36.39 -39.39 -6.66
C GLU A 711 -36.59 -37.95 -7.16
N ASP A 712 -35.63 -37.07 -6.89
CA ASP A 712 -35.65 -35.66 -7.31
C ASP A 712 -35.03 -35.42 -8.70
N GLY A 713 -34.54 -36.48 -9.40
CA GLY A 713 -33.96 -36.42 -10.71
C GLY A 713 -32.66 -37.23 -10.88
N SER A 714 -31.94 -36.93 -11.97
CA SER A 714 -30.65 -37.62 -12.18
C SER A 714 -29.53 -36.65 -12.53
N LEU A 715 -28.32 -36.94 -12.06
CA LEU A 715 -27.09 -36.22 -12.32
C LEU A 715 -26.09 -37.12 -13.03
N MET A 716 -25.28 -36.56 -13.94
CA MET A 716 -24.29 -37.33 -14.68
C MET A 716 -22.94 -36.60 -14.70
N ARG A 717 -21.83 -37.37 -14.53
CA ARG A 717 -20.45 -36.89 -14.63
C ARG A 717 -19.66 -37.73 -15.60
N ARG A 718 -18.92 -37.07 -16.49
CA ARG A 718 -17.97 -37.72 -17.40
C ARG A 718 -16.63 -37.93 -16.70
N VAL A 719 -16.07 -39.11 -16.80
CA VAL A 719 -14.75 -39.46 -16.29
C VAL A 719 -13.92 -40.16 -17.36
N VAL A 720 -12.62 -40.13 -17.23
CA VAL A 720 -11.69 -40.76 -18.18
C VAL A 720 -10.81 -41.73 -17.39
N ARG A 721 -10.84 -42.99 -17.78
CA ARG A 721 -9.97 -44.03 -17.26
C ARG A 721 -8.80 -44.28 -18.20
N VAL A 722 -7.61 -44.41 -17.63
CA VAL A 722 -6.39 -44.85 -18.35
C VAL A 722 -5.84 -46.10 -17.63
N ARG A 723 -5.03 -46.90 -18.38
CA ARG A 723 -4.37 -48.06 -17.80
C ARG A 723 -3.16 -47.66 -16.97
#